data_f2e0caf276c649d2a32361010bccc2b6
#
_entry.id   f2e0caf276c649d2a32361010bccc2b6
#
_cell.length_a   1.000
_cell.length_b   1.000
_cell.length_c   1.000
_cell.angle_alpha   90.00
_cell.angle_beta   90.00
_cell.angle_gamma   90.00
#
_symmetry.space_group_name_H-M   'P 1'
#
loop_
_entity.id
_entity.type
_entity.pdbx_description
1 polymer ?
#
loop_
_entity_poly.entity_id
_entity_poly.type
_entity_poly.pdbx_seq_one_letter_code
_entity_poly.pdbx_strand_id
1 'polypeptide(L)'
;MDDEIKDLDGQTPEEETQEQDSHSDYKPADRFDASAVHHLSGMYKNWFLDYASYVILERAVPHIEDGLKPVQRRILHSMKRMDDGRYNKVANIVGHTMQFHPHGDASIGDALVQLGQKDLLIDMQGNWGNILTGDRAAAPRYIEARLSKFALETVFNPKTTEWQLSYDGRNKEPITLPVKFPLLLAQGAEGIAVGLSSKILPHNLNDICDAAISYLRGEEFNLYPDFPTGGSIDVSKYNDGQRGGVLKVRAKVEKLDNKTLVIREVPFTKTANTLQESITKAVEKGKLKIRRVEDMTASEVEIQLHLTPGTSSDKTIDALYAFTDCEINISPNCCVIRDNKPEFLTISDVLRNSAEHTKALLKLELEIRKHELEEQLFYNSLERIFIEDRIYKERKFETAKDIDEVVSFVDSKLEPYKKTFIREVTRDDIIRLLEIKMQRILKFNKDKADELIQKIKAEIAEIDKDLSEMVRVTIEWFTHLKEKYGSDHPRRTEIKSFDTIVAAKVVDANEKLYIDRQEGFIGTGLKKAEFVQNCSDLDDVIIFYRDGKYKVIRIADKVFVGKGVLHVQVFKKNDKRTIYNVVYRDGKTGPYYIKRFNVTSITRDKEYDVTLGTPGSKINYFTANPNGEAELIKITLDPNPDKKKQNIFMERDFASILIKGRAAKGNLLTKESIHRISLKSHGHSTLGGRKVWFDPDVNRINYEDHGRYLGEFSDQDSILVILKNGEFYITNFDASNHYEDNILHIEKFDADKPWTAVIFDADNQGYPYLKRFQMEASKRHQNFIGDNPDSQMVLLTDVAFPRIQITYGGADAARGTEEIDAEQFVGVKGFKAKGKRLTTWTVDKIEELEPTRFPEEEKTDDESNEDDVQEENSAATEKEENLDPDAGKSQQQVIDEITGQLNLFDNE
;
A
#
# COMPACT_ATOMS: atom_id res chain seq x y z
N MET A 1 -41.89 -55.45 22.48
CA MET A 1 -42.42 -55.50 21.13
C MET A 1 -41.54 -54.46 20.42
N ASP A 2 -40.30 -54.69 20.24
CA ASP A 2 -39.56 -55.49 19.27
C ASP A 2 -40.09 -55.25 17.87
N ASP A 3 -39.34 -54.51 17.11
CA ASP A 3 -38.99 -54.81 15.73
C ASP A 3 -37.97 -53.83 15.19
N GLU A 4 -36.86 -54.39 14.92
CA GLU A 4 -35.73 -54.12 14.01
C GLU A 4 -35.88 -52.91 13.07
N ILE A 5 -34.98 -51.98 13.19
CA ILE A 5 -34.60 -51.09 12.09
C ILE A 5 -33.24 -51.52 11.57
N LYS A 6 -33.29 -52.10 10.40
CA LYS A 6 -32.13 -52.45 9.58
C LYS A 6 -31.44 -51.18 9.06
N ASP A 7 -30.17 -51.15 9.24
CA ASP A 7 -29.23 -50.25 8.57
C ASP A 7 -29.41 -50.25 7.05
N LEU A 8 -29.65 -49.12 6.49
CA LEU A 8 -29.50 -48.85 5.05
C LEU A 8 -28.34 -47.87 4.86
N ASP A 9 -27.19 -48.45 4.62
CA ASP A 9 -26.04 -47.74 4.00
C ASP A 9 -26.48 -47.15 2.66
N GLY A 10 -26.73 -45.87 2.65
CA GLY A 10 -26.93 -45.06 1.46
C GLY A 10 -25.58 -44.60 0.90
N GLN A 11 -24.99 -45.44 0.06
CA GLN A 11 -23.91 -45.02 -0.82
C GLN A 11 -24.44 -43.94 -1.76
N THR A 12 -23.92 -42.73 -1.64
CA THR A 12 -24.01 -41.73 -2.69
C THR A 12 -23.23 -42.23 -3.95
N PRO A 13 -23.84 -42.22 -5.11
CA PRO A 13 -23.09 -42.54 -6.33
C PRO A 13 -22.11 -41.38 -6.57
N GLU A 14 -20.81 -41.68 -6.50
CA GLU A 14 -19.80 -40.93 -7.20
C GLU A 14 -20.13 -41.02 -8.70
N GLU A 15 -20.56 -39.91 -9.28
CA GLU A 15 -20.52 -39.77 -10.74
C GLU A 15 -19.06 -39.79 -11.17
N GLU A 16 -18.56 -41.02 -11.44
CA GLU A 16 -17.43 -41.21 -12.34
C GLU A 16 -17.84 -40.61 -13.69
N THR A 17 -17.37 -39.39 -13.95
CA THR A 17 -17.23 -38.90 -15.30
C THR A 17 -16.23 -39.81 -16.00
N GLN A 18 -16.74 -40.84 -16.64
CA GLN A 18 -16.03 -41.58 -17.67
C GLN A 18 -15.67 -40.53 -18.74
N GLU A 19 -14.42 -40.07 -18.73
CA GLU A 19 -13.79 -39.61 -19.95
C GLU A 19 -13.94 -40.75 -20.96
N GLN A 20 -14.93 -40.60 -21.82
CA GLN A 20 -14.95 -41.34 -23.04
C GLN A 20 -13.73 -40.88 -23.85
N ASP A 21 -12.63 -41.60 -23.69
CA ASP A 21 -11.59 -41.69 -24.67
C ASP A 21 -12.29 -42.10 -25.97
N SER A 22 -12.74 -41.09 -26.71
CA SER A 22 -13.03 -41.29 -28.11
C SER A 22 -11.69 -41.52 -28.81
N HIS A 23 -11.14 -42.72 -28.70
CA HIS A 23 -10.28 -43.24 -29.70
C HIS A 23 -11.09 -43.22 -31.00
N SER A 24 -11.04 -42.09 -31.70
CA SER A 24 -11.41 -42.05 -33.07
C SER A 24 -10.52 -43.09 -33.77
N ASP A 25 -11.13 -44.16 -34.25
CA ASP A 25 -10.52 -45.04 -35.21
C ASP A 25 -10.17 -44.20 -36.46
N TYR A 26 -9.12 -43.43 -36.35
CA TYR A 26 -8.52 -42.74 -37.47
C TYR A 26 -7.81 -43.80 -38.31
N LYS A 27 -8.54 -44.39 -39.25
CA LYS A 27 -7.95 -45.13 -40.36
C LYS A 27 -7.30 -44.08 -41.27
N PRO A 28 -5.98 -44.07 -41.48
CA PRO A 28 -5.34 -43.20 -42.44
C PRO A 28 -6.02 -43.44 -43.80
N ALA A 29 -6.58 -42.41 -44.35
CA ALA A 29 -7.14 -42.50 -45.71
C ALA A 29 -5.99 -42.81 -46.66
N ASP A 30 -6.11 -43.91 -47.44
CA ASP A 30 -5.13 -44.37 -48.39
C ASP A 30 -4.86 -43.44 -49.59
N ARG A 31 -5.41 -42.21 -49.56
CA ARG A 31 -5.10 -41.14 -50.49
C ARG A 31 -4.96 -39.84 -49.69
N PHE A 32 -3.72 -39.41 -49.52
CA PHE A 32 -3.43 -38.04 -49.09
C PHE A 32 -3.99 -37.06 -50.15
N ASP A 33 -5.14 -36.51 -49.87
CA ASP A 33 -5.61 -35.34 -50.59
C ASP A 33 -4.77 -34.14 -50.14
N ALA A 34 -3.82 -33.70 -50.97
CA ALA A 34 -2.93 -32.59 -50.71
C ALA A 34 -3.69 -31.26 -50.47
N SER A 35 -4.97 -31.19 -50.90
CA SER A 35 -5.83 -30.05 -50.64
C SER A 35 -6.33 -29.98 -49.16
N ALA A 36 -6.27 -31.11 -48.46
CA ALA A 36 -6.65 -31.20 -47.04
C ALA A 36 -5.48 -31.02 -46.05
N VAL A 37 -4.24 -30.85 -46.55
CA VAL A 37 -3.06 -30.65 -45.72
C VAL A 37 -2.96 -29.18 -45.33
N HIS A 38 -3.33 -28.86 -44.06
CA HIS A 38 -3.09 -27.55 -43.48
C HIS A 38 -1.69 -27.49 -42.89
N HIS A 39 -0.84 -26.59 -43.38
CA HIS A 39 0.47 -26.36 -42.84
C HIS A 39 0.35 -25.70 -41.46
N LEU A 40 1.09 -26.17 -40.45
CA LEU A 40 1.12 -25.64 -39.10
C LEU A 40 1.40 -24.13 -39.08
N SER A 41 2.29 -23.65 -39.97
CA SER A 41 2.57 -22.25 -40.18
C SER A 41 1.35 -21.44 -40.61
N GLY A 42 0.48 -21.98 -41.48
CA GLY A 42 -0.78 -21.33 -41.89
C GLY A 42 -1.80 -21.30 -40.75
N MET A 43 -1.87 -22.33 -39.93
CA MET A 43 -2.72 -22.34 -38.72
C MET A 43 -2.29 -21.26 -37.72
N TYR A 44 -0.97 -21.15 -37.44
CA TYR A 44 -0.46 -20.09 -36.56
C TYR A 44 -0.63 -18.71 -37.19
N LYS A 45 -0.32 -18.53 -38.47
CA LYS A 45 -0.37 -17.23 -39.11
C LYS A 45 -1.80 -16.68 -39.28
N ASN A 46 -2.78 -17.54 -39.54
CA ASN A 46 -4.16 -17.10 -39.84
C ASN A 46 -5.06 -17.33 -38.59
N TRP A 47 -5.28 -18.56 -38.16
CA TRP A 47 -6.28 -18.88 -37.15
C TRP A 47 -5.93 -18.43 -35.76
N PHE A 48 -4.65 -18.61 -35.35
CA PHE A 48 -4.21 -18.18 -34.03
C PHE A 48 -4.17 -16.66 -33.97
N LEU A 49 -3.71 -15.98 -35.01
CA LEU A 49 -3.66 -14.54 -35.08
C LEU A 49 -5.08 -13.94 -35.05
N ASP A 50 -6.01 -14.51 -35.84
CA ASP A 50 -7.42 -14.08 -35.84
C ASP A 50 -8.05 -14.25 -34.45
N TYR A 51 -7.82 -15.41 -33.81
CA TYR A 51 -8.30 -15.65 -32.44
C TYR A 51 -7.65 -14.71 -31.44
N ALA A 52 -6.35 -14.49 -31.51
CA ALA A 52 -5.64 -13.57 -30.62
C ALA A 52 -6.16 -12.13 -30.78
N SER A 53 -6.32 -11.68 -32.02
CA SER A 53 -6.92 -10.37 -32.33
C SER A 53 -8.33 -10.23 -31.77
N TYR A 54 -9.16 -11.25 -31.97
CA TYR A 54 -10.51 -11.26 -31.42
C TYR A 54 -10.53 -11.17 -29.89
N VAL A 55 -9.67 -11.94 -29.20
CA VAL A 55 -9.59 -11.90 -27.72
C VAL A 55 -9.10 -10.54 -27.23
N ILE A 56 -8.18 -9.91 -27.95
CA ILE A 56 -7.66 -8.58 -27.59
C ILE A 56 -8.75 -7.51 -27.78
N LEU A 57 -9.31 -7.41 -28.99
CA LEU A 57 -10.20 -6.32 -29.39
C LEU A 57 -11.62 -6.50 -28.86
N GLU A 58 -12.15 -7.72 -28.86
CA GLU A 58 -13.57 -7.98 -28.63
C GLU A 58 -13.89 -8.63 -27.28
N ARG A 59 -12.89 -8.79 -26.37
CA ARG A 59 -13.13 -9.46 -25.08
C ARG A 59 -12.40 -8.85 -23.90
N ALA A 60 -11.05 -8.79 -23.95
CA ALA A 60 -10.25 -8.63 -22.75
C ALA A 60 -9.86 -7.19 -22.43
N VAL A 61 -9.59 -6.37 -23.45
CA VAL A 61 -9.05 -5.01 -23.29
C VAL A 61 -10.17 -3.98 -23.43
N PRO A 62 -10.26 -2.99 -22.53
CA PRO A 62 -11.26 -1.93 -22.63
C PRO A 62 -10.93 -0.92 -23.73
N HIS A 63 -11.98 -0.31 -24.34
CA HIS A 63 -11.82 0.79 -25.29
C HIS A 63 -11.52 2.11 -24.56
N ILE A 64 -10.68 2.95 -25.11
CA ILE A 64 -10.26 4.19 -24.44
C ILE A 64 -11.38 5.22 -24.34
N GLU A 65 -12.28 5.32 -25.33
CA GLU A 65 -13.32 6.33 -25.39
C GLU A 65 -14.40 6.13 -24.33
N ASP A 66 -14.90 4.91 -24.15
CA ASP A 66 -15.96 4.63 -23.17
C ASP A 66 -15.48 3.86 -21.94
N GLY A 67 -14.23 3.39 -21.92
CA GLY A 67 -13.66 2.63 -20.81
C GLY A 67 -14.24 1.23 -20.61
N LEU A 68 -14.99 0.71 -21.57
CA LEU A 68 -15.76 -0.51 -21.45
C LEU A 68 -15.21 -1.64 -22.32
N LYS A 69 -15.36 -2.86 -21.81
CA LYS A 69 -15.24 -4.06 -22.63
C LYS A 69 -16.52 -4.27 -23.44
N PRO A 70 -16.48 -4.97 -24.60
CA PRO A 70 -17.67 -5.20 -25.43
C PRO A 70 -18.87 -5.79 -24.66
N VAL A 71 -18.66 -6.75 -23.78
CA VAL A 71 -19.75 -7.33 -22.97
C VAL A 71 -20.40 -6.29 -22.05
N GLN A 72 -19.61 -5.42 -21.43
CA GLN A 72 -20.10 -4.38 -20.53
C GLN A 72 -20.91 -3.33 -21.29
N ARG A 73 -20.43 -2.90 -22.47
CA ARG A 73 -21.11 -1.98 -23.36
C ARG A 73 -22.46 -2.55 -23.81
N ARG A 74 -22.52 -3.80 -24.18
CA ARG A 74 -23.74 -4.52 -24.61
C ARG A 74 -24.73 -4.67 -23.46
N ILE A 75 -24.27 -4.92 -22.22
CA ILE A 75 -25.12 -4.94 -21.03
C ILE A 75 -25.75 -3.57 -20.81
N LEU A 76 -24.96 -2.49 -20.78
CA LEU A 76 -25.48 -1.13 -20.58
C LEU A 76 -26.44 -0.71 -21.70
N HIS A 77 -26.13 -1.03 -22.95
CA HIS A 77 -27.02 -0.82 -24.08
C HIS A 77 -28.35 -1.57 -23.90
N SER A 78 -28.32 -2.83 -23.50
CA SER A 78 -29.53 -3.63 -23.22
C SER A 78 -30.34 -3.03 -22.08
N MET A 79 -29.69 -2.63 -21.00
CA MET A 79 -30.36 -1.97 -19.87
C MET A 79 -31.02 -0.66 -20.30
N LYS A 80 -30.35 0.14 -21.16
CA LYS A 80 -30.93 1.39 -21.68
C LYS A 80 -32.15 1.16 -22.57
N ARG A 81 -32.13 0.11 -23.37
CA ARG A 81 -33.30 -0.26 -24.22
C ARG A 81 -34.50 -0.74 -23.38
N MET A 82 -34.26 -1.31 -22.21
CA MET A 82 -35.26 -1.80 -21.27
C MET A 82 -35.66 -0.76 -20.20
N ASP A 83 -35.03 0.42 -20.21
CA ASP A 83 -35.16 1.41 -19.16
C ASP A 83 -36.53 2.06 -19.14
N ASP A 84 -37.30 1.78 -18.11
CA ASP A 84 -38.58 2.40 -17.77
C ASP A 84 -38.55 3.04 -16.35
N GLY A 85 -37.38 3.18 -15.77
CA GLY A 85 -37.15 3.73 -14.44
C GLY A 85 -37.30 2.71 -13.29
N ARG A 86 -37.78 1.49 -13.57
CA ARG A 86 -37.99 0.42 -12.59
C ARG A 86 -36.85 -0.58 -12.59
N TYR A 87 -36.74 -1.36 -11.50
CA TYR A 87 -35.81 -2.48 -11.44
C TYR A 87 -36.25 -3.61 -12.36
N ASN A 88 -35.31 -4.19 -13.09
CA ASN A 88 -35.47 -5.36 -13.93
C ASN A 88 -34.72 -6.56 -13.33
N LYS A 89 -35.29 -7.77 -13.43
CA LYS A 89 -34.57 -9.00 -13.08
C LYS A 89 -33.28 -9.12 -13.90
N VAL A 90 -32.16 -9.43 -13.22
CA VAL A 90 -30.88 -9.65 -13.90
C VAL A 90 -31.00 -10.73 -14.98
N ALA A 91 -31.80 -11.78 -14.75
CA ALA A 91 -32.06 -12.81 -15.75
C ALA A 91 -32.69 -12.24 -17.06
N ASN A 92 -33.58 -11.24 -16.95
CA ASN A 92 -34.18 -10.59 -18.10
C ASN A 92 -33.17 -9.73 -18.87
N ILE A 93 -32.31 -9.00 -18.12
CA ILE A 93 -31.23 -8.18 -18.71
C ILE A 93 -30.25 -9.09 -19.45
N VAL A 94 -29.82 -10.20 -18.83
CA VAL A 94 -28.94 -11.20 -19.44
C VAL A 94 -29.56 -11.74 -20.74
N GLY A 95 -30.82 -12.19 -20.69
CA GLY A 95 -31.53 -12.69 -21.87
C GLY A 95 -31.65 -11.65 -22.99
N HIS A 96 -31.90 -10.37 -22.65
CA HIS A 96 -31.95 -9.29 -23.63
C HIS A 96 -30.54 -9.00 -24.23
N THR A 97 -29.49 -9.10 -23.42
CA THR A 97 -28.11 -8.86 -23.85
C THR A 97 -27.62 -9.92 -24.85
N MET A 98 -28.11 -11.14 -24.76
CA MET A 98 -27.79 -12.22 -25.72
C MET A 98 -28.12 -11.89 -27.18
N GLN A 99 -29.01 -10.90 -27.42
CA GLN A 99 -29.28 -10.39 -28.79
C GLN A 99 -28.06 -9.68 -29.41
N PHE A 100 -27.12 -9.22 -28.58
CA PHE A 100 -25.94 -8.47 -28.99
C PHE A 100 -24.65 -9.23 -28.71
N HIS A 101 -24.64 -10.14 -27.73
CA HIS A 101 -23.44 -10.83 -27.26
C HIS A 101 -23.51 -12.34 -27.52
N PRO A 102 -22.68 -12.87 -28.45
CA PRO A 102 -22.76 -14.28 -28.88
C PRO A 102 -22.04 -15.23 -27.93
N HIS A 103 -22.22 -15.07 -26.61
CA HIS A 103 -21.61 -15.92 -25.58
C HIS A 103 -22.63 -16.34 -24.53
N GLY A 104 -22.27 -17.33 -23.69
CA GLY A 104 -23.15 -17.90 -22.69
C GLY A 104 -23.67 -16.88 -21.66
N ASP A 105 -24.88 -17.11 -21.21
CA ASP A 105 -25.61 -16.30 -20.22
C ASP A 105 -24.87 -16.10 -18.89
N ALA A 106 -24.16 -17.14 -18.43
CA ALA A 106 -23.35 -17.07 -17.23
C ALA A 106 -22.29 -15.96 -17.30
N SER A 107 -21.58 -15.84 -18.42
CA SER A 107 -20.54 -14.80 -18.60
C SER A 107 -21.12 -13.39 -18.61
N ILE A 108 -22.32 -13.21 -19.16
CA ILE A 108 -23.04 -11.93 -19.12
C ILE A 108 -23.51 -11.62 -17.71
N GLY A 109 -24.03 -12.63 -16.99
CA GLY A 109 -24.45 -12.49 -15.61
C GLY A 109 -23.31 -12.08 -14.69
N ASP A 110 -22.15 -12.74 -14.80
CA ASP A 110 -20.96 -12.42 -14.02
C ASP A 110 -20.43 -11.01 -14.32
N ALA A 111 -20.42 -10.61 -15.59
CA ALA A 111 -20.02 -9.25 -15.99
C ALA A 111 -20.99 -8.17 -15.44
N LEU A 112 -22.28 -8.46 -15.43
CA LEU A 112 -23.29 -7.55 -14.85
C LEU A 112 -23.13 -7.44 -13.34
N VAL A 113 -22.87 -8.55 -12.63
CA VAL A 113 -22.58 -8.53 -11.19
C VAL A 113 -21.34 -7.69 -10.90
N GLN A 114 -20.25 -7.88 -11.66
CA GLN A 114 -19.04 -7.08 -11.48
C GLN A 114 -19.25 -5.59 -11.74
N LEU A 115 -20.07 -5.22 -12.74
CA LEU A 115 -20.44 -3.82 -12.98
C LEU A 115 -21.24 -3.23 -11.83
N GLY A 116 -22.19 -4.00 -11.28
CA GLY A 116 -23.00 -3.57 -10.13
C GLY A 116 -22.15 -3.35 -8.88
N GLN A 117 -21.26 -4.29 -8.57
CA GLN A 117 -20.37 -4.22 -7.38
C GLN A 117 -19.40 -3.03 -7.41
N LYS A 118 -19.22 -2.35 -8.55
CA LYS A 118 -18.44 -1.11 -8.65
C LYS A 118 -19.24 0.14 -8.22
N ASP A 119 -20.52 -0.01 -7.93
CA ASP A 119 -21.41 0.97 -7.31
C ASP A 119 -21.41 2.37 -7.97
N LEU A 120 -21.39 2.41 -9.29
CA LEU A 120 -21.40 3.67 -10.05
C LEU A 120 -22.49 3.72 -11.14
N LEU A 121 -22.55 2.69 -12.00
CA LEU A 121 -23.42 2.69 -13.18
C LEU A 121 -24.77 2.01 -12.96
N ILE A 122 -24.88 1.17 -11.94
CA ILE A 122 -26.01 0.27 -11.73
C ILE A 122 -26.49 0.37 -10.29
N ASP A 123 -27.77 0.69 -10.11
CA ASP A 123 -28.47 0.53 -8.83
C ASP A 123 -28.84 -0.93 -8.66
N MET A 124 -28.45 -1.52 -7.56
CA MET A 124 -28.60 -2.93 -7.25
C MET A 124 -29.73 -3.17 -6.26
N GLN A 125 -30.52 -4.24 -6.45
CA GLN A 125 -31.50 -4.71 -5.48
C GLN A 125 -31.39 -6.22 -5.27
N GLY A 126 -31.39 -6.66 -4.01
CA GLY A 126 -31.19 -8.06 -3.62
C GLY A 126 -29.75 -8.36 -3.21
N ASN A 127 -29.36 -9.62 -3.15
CA ASN A 127 -28.04 -10.06 -2.74
C ASN A 127 -27.10 -10.16 -3.95
N TRP A 128 -26.27 -9.14 -4.14
CA TRP A 128 -25.24 -9.06 -5.21
C TRP A 128 -23.87 -9.58 -4.79
N GLY A 129 -23.80 -10.33 -3.67
CA GLY A 129 -22.55 -10.76 -3.06
C GLY A 129 -21.91 -9.66 -2.22
N ASN A 130 -20.73 -9.94 -1.72
CA ASN A 130 -19.97 -9.00 -0.90
C ASN A 130 -18.49 -9.05 -1.29
N ILE A 131 -17.94 -7.93 -1.75
CA ILE A 131 -16.53 -7.81 -2.14
C ILE A 131 -15.57 -7.90 -0.95
N LEU A 132 -16.03 -7.62 0.27
CA LEU A 132 -15.24 -7.66 1.49
C LEU A 132 -15.09 -9.08 2.03
N THR A 133 -16.18 -9.87 2.04
CA THR A 133 -16.18 -11.26 2.51
C THR A 133 -15.84 -12.25 1.40
N GLY A 134 -16.10 -11.90 0.13
CA GLY A 134 -15.96 -12.79 -1.03
C GLY A 134 -17.19 -13.64 -1.32
N ASP A 135 -18.32 -13.33 -0.67
CA ASP A 135 -19.58 -14.01 -0.93
C ASP A 135 -20.08 -13.79 -2.35
N ARG A 136 -20.60 -14.83 -2.95
CA ARG A 136 -21.13 -14.78 -4.31
C ARG A 136 -22.50 -14.13 -4.37
N ALA A 137 -22.81 -13.50 -5.50
CA ALA A 137 -24.15 -13.02 -5.76
C ALA A 137 -25.17 -14.16 -5.83
N ALA A 138 -26.40 -13.86 -5.48
CA ALA A 138 -27.51 -14.77 -5.69
C ALA A 138 -27.76 -15.00 -7.19
N ALA A 139 -28.47 -16.07 -7.52
CA ALA A 139 -28.77 -16.40 -8.92
C ALA A 139 -29.51 -15.24 -9.61
N PRO A 140 -29.27 -14.99 -10.92
CA PRO A 140 -29.82 -13.87 -11.70
C PRO A 140 -31.36 -13.69 -11.62
N ARG A 141 -32.12 -14.75 -11.33
CA ARG A 141 -33.55 -14.70 -11.16
C ARG A 141 -34.04 -14.04 -9.86
N TYR A 142 -33.14 -13.86 -8.87
CA TYR A 142 -33.49 -13.30 -7.55
C TYR A 142 -33.07 -11.84 -7.39
N ILE A 143 -32.03 -11.41 -8.11
CA ILE A 143 -31.48 -10.05 -8.04
C ILE A 143 -32.03 -9.17 -9.15
N GLU A 144 -32.07 -7.88 -8.90
CA GLU A 144 -32.61 -6.88 -9.81
C GLU A 144 -31.64 -5.71 -9.97
N ALA A 145 -31.68 -5.09 -11.15
CA ALA A 145 -30.85 -3.95 -11.52
C ALA A 145 -31.62 -2.91 -12.32
N ARG A 146 -31.18 -1.66 -12.21
CA ARG A 146 -31.52 -0.57 -13.11
C ARG A 146 -30.30 0.33 -13.31
N LEU A 147 -30.35 1.19 -14.32
CA LEU A 147 -29.31 2.20 -14.52
C LEU A 147 -29.36 3.24 -13.43
N SER A 148 -28.19 3.63 -12.92
CA SER A 148 -28.07 4.72 -11.95
C SER A 148 -28.36 6.08 -12.60
N LYS A 149 -28.64 7.10 -11.80
CA LYS A 149 -28.79 8.48 -12.29
C LYS A 149 -27.49 8.98 -12.93
N PHE A 150 -26.35 8.60 -12.37
CA PHE A 150 -25.03 8.91 -12.93
C PHE A 150 -24.88 8.30 -14.33
N ALA A 151 -25.21 7.03 -14.51
CA ALA A 151 -25.12 6.37 -15.82
C ALA A 151 -26.04 7.02 -16.86
N LEU A 152 -27.28 7.36 -16.49
CA LEU A 152 -28.24 8.01 -17.39
C LEU A 152 -27.78 9.38 -17.86
N GLU A 153 -27.04 10.12 -17.06
CA GLU A 153 -26.56 11.47 -17.36
C GLU A 153 -25.24 11.47 -18.15
N THR A 154 -24.35 10.52 -17.84
CA THR A 154 -22.96 10.56 -18.34
C THR A 154 -22.69 9.62 -19.51
N VAL A 155 -23.48 8.54 -19.68
CA VAL A 155 -23.13 7.42 -20.58
C VAL A 155 -23.96 7.45 -21.87
N PHE A 156 -25.16 7.98 -21.86
CA PHE A 156 -26.07 7.78 -22.96
C PHE A 156 -26.51 9.10 -23.62
N ASN A 157 -26.31 9.19 -24.93
CA ASN A 157 -26.94 10.17 -25.80
C ASN A 157 -27.13 9.57 -27.22
N PRO A 158 -28.36 9.21 -27.62
CA PRO A 158 -28.60 8.57 -28.92
C PRO A 158 -28.17 9.40 -30.11
N LYS A 159 -28.11 10.75 -29.97
CA LYS A 159 -27.77 11.68 -31.03
C LYS A 159 -26.28 11.77 -31.34
N THR A 160 -25.44 11.44 -30.32
CA THR A 160 -23.98 11.44 -30.45
C THR A 160 -23.40 10.04 -30.52
N THR A 161 -24.23 8.99 -30.44
CA THR A 161 -23.80 7.58 -30.52
C THR A 161 -23.63 7.15 -31.95
N GLU A 162 -22.47 6.52 -32.23
CA GLU A 162 -22.24 5.82 -33.51
C GLU A 162 -22.73 4.36 -33.42
N TRP A 163 -23.44 3.92 -34.47
CA TRP A 163 -24.16 2.66 -34.46
C TRP A 163 -23.58 1.69 -35.48
N GLN A 164 -23.47 0.41 -35.11
CA GLN A 164 -23.16 -0.70 -36.00
C GLN A 164 -24.26 -1.78 -35.94
N LEU A 165 -24.21 -2.75 -36.86
CA LEU A 165 -25.08 -3.91 -36.78
C LEU A 165 -24.56 -4.90 -35.73
N SER A 166 -25.47 -5.57 -35.00
CA SER A 166 -25.15 -6.67 -34.12
C SER A 166 -24.56 -7.86 -34.92
N TYR A 167 -23.93 -8.81 -34.19
CA TYR A 167 -23.29 -9.96 -34.83
C TYR A 167 -24.19 -10.78 -35.75
N ASP A 168 -25.50 -10.75 -35.54
CA ASP A 168 -26.52 -11.44 -36.37
C ASP A 168 -27.15 -10.52 -37.42
N GLY A 169 -26.75 -9.26 -37.47
CA GLY A 169 -27.26 -8.26 -38.42
C GLY A 169 -28.69 -7.78 -38.16
N ARG A 170 -29.37 -8.24 -37.10
CA ARG A 170 -30.80 -7.95 -36.87
C ARG A 170 -31.03 -6.69 -36.06
N ASN A 171 -30.07 -6.32 -35.21
CA ASN A 171 -30.18 -5.18 -34.31
C ASN A 171 -29.06 -4.18 -34.56
N LYS A 172 -29.21 -2.98 -34.03
CA LYS A 172 -28.13 -2.00 -33.95
C LYS A 172 -27.56 -1.96 -32.52
N GLU A 173 -26.26 -1.94 -32.40
CA GLU A 173 -25.52 -1.75 -31.15
C GLU A 173 -24.53 -0.58 -31.28
N PRO A 174 -24.17 0.10 -30.18
CA PRO A 174 -23.18 1.19 -30.24
C PRO A 174 -21.78 0.63 -30.50
N ILE A 175 -21.00 1.32 -31.33
CA ILE A 175 -19.56 1.07 -31.52
C ILE A 175 -18.87 1.36 -30.20
N THR A 176 -19.01 2.60 -29.69
CA THR A 176 -18.67 3.03 -28.34
C THR A 176 -19.85 3.83 -27.76
N LEU A 177 -19.96 3.90 -26.44
CA LEU A 177 -20.93 4.76 -25.78
C LEU A 177 -20.34 6.17 -25.64
N PRO A 178 -21.14 7.25 -25.80
CA PRO A 178 -20.67 8.63 -25.70
C PRO A 178 -20.51 9.04 -24.23
N VAL A 179 -19.50 8.49 -23.56
CA VAL A 179 -19.28 8.69 -22.14
C VAL A 179 -18.60 10.02 -21.87
N LYS A 180 -19.27 10.90 -21.13
CA LYS A 180 -18.78 12.24 -20.76
C LYS A 180 -18.12 12.26 -19.37
N PHE A 181 -17.28 11.27 -19.10
CA PHE A 181 -16.55 11.11 -17.84
C PHE A 181 -15.41 10.09 -18.01
N PRO A 182 -14.27 10.21 -17.31
CA PRO A 182 -13.17 9.24 -17.34
C PRO A 182 -13.55 7.89 -16.68
N LEU A 183 -14.54 7.20 -17.24
CA LEU A 183 -15.16 6.01 -16.67
C LEU A 183 -14.17 4.87 -16.47
N LEU A 184 -13.22 4.71 -17.40
CA LEU A 184 -12.15 3.71 -17.28
C LEU A 184 -11.36 3.84 -15.98
N LEU A 185 -11.05 5.08 -15.59
CA LEU A 185 -10.29 5.36 -14.36
C LEU A 185 -11.15 5.14 -13.12
N ALA A 186 -12.42 5.53 -13.15
CA ALA A 186 -13.30 5.34 -11.98
C ALA A 186 -13.57 3.86 -11.71
N GLN A 187 -13.78 3.06 -12.75
CA GLN A 187 -14.12 1.64 -12.58
C GLN A 187 -12.91 0.72 -12.57
N GLY A 188 -11.78 1.15 -13.12
CA GLY A 188 -10.68 0.26 -13.40
C GLY A 188 -11.06 -0.88 -14.36
N ALA A 189 -10.06 -1.57 -14.87
CA ALA A 189 -10.28 -2.72 -15.75
C ALA A 189 -9.16 -3.75 -15.55
N GLU A 190 -9.53 -5.03 -15.53
CA GLU A 190 -8.56 -6.13 -15.53
C GLU A 190 -8.95 -7.13 -16.62
N GLY A 191 -8.00 -7.53 -17.45
CA GLY A 191 -8.24 -8.49 -18.50
C GLY A 191 -6.94 -9.16 -18.94
N ILE A 192 -7.06 -10.44 -19.28
CA ILE A 192 -5.96 -11.25 -19.80
C ILE A 192 -6.32 -11.64 -21.23
N ALA A 193 -5.49 -11.23 -22.19
CA ALA A 193 -5.62 -11.57 -23.58
C ALA A 193 -4.45 -12.47 -24.01
N VAL A 194 -4.37 -12.77 -25.29
CA VAL A 194 -3.26 -13.54 -25.85
C VAL A 194 -2.05 -12.60 -26.03
N GLY A 195 -0.98 -12.85 -25.28
CA GLY A 195 0.24 -12.03 -25.31
C GLY A 195 0.14 -10.65 -24.65
N LEU A 196 -1.06 -10.23 -24.24
CA LEU A 196 -1.32 -8.93 -23.60
C LEU A 196 -2.15 -9.10 -22.34
N SER A 197 -1.99 -8.15 -21.42
CA SER A 197 -2.88 -8.01 -20.28
C SER A 197 -3.16 -6.53 -20.02
N SER A 198 -4.32 -6.23 -19.47
CA SER A 198 -4.65 -4.91 -18.95
C SER A 198 -4.95 -5.01 -17.47
N LYS A 199 -4.36 -4.13 -16.66
CA LYS A 199 -4.65 -3.99 -15.24
C LYS A 199 -4.62 -2.51 -14.86
N ILE A 200 -5.77 -1.88 -15.00
CA ILE A 200 -6.03 -0.48 -14.67
C ILE A 200 -6.75 -0.46 -13.35
N LEU A 201 -6.17 0.21 -12.36
CA LEU A 201 -6.73 0.29 -11.00
C LEU A 201 -7.84 1.35 -10.94
N PRO A 202 -8.85 1.18 -10.07
CA PRO A 202 -9.90 2.17 -9.87
C PRO A 202 -9.36 3.41 -9.15
N HIS A 203 -9.97 4.57 -9.43
CA HIS A 203 -9.64 5.86 -8.82
C HIS A 203 -10.91 6.53 -8.30
N ASN A 204 -10.75 7.43 -7.35
CA ASN A 204 -11.86 8.16 -6.74
C ASN A 204 -12.54 9.13 -7.72
N LEU A 205 -13.86 9.22 -7.69
CA LEU A 205 -14.65 10.11 -8.53
C LEU A 205 -14.27 11.58 -8.34
N ASN A 206 -14.10 12.02 -7.09
CA ASN A 206 -13.74 13.41 -6.79
C ASN A 206 -12.34 13.75 -7.30
N ASP A 207 -11.37 12.84 -7.07
CA ASP A 207 -9.99 13.03 -7.52
C ASP A 207 -9.90 13.08 -9.06
N ILE A 208 -10.70 12.26 -9.75
CA ILE A 208 -10.80 12.28 -11.22
C ILE A 208 -11.34 13.63 -11.70
N CYS A 209 -12.42 14.14 -11.08
CA CYS A 209 -12.98 15.44 -11.44
C CYS A 209 -11.96 16.57 -11.19
N ASP A 210 -11.30 16.56 -10.04
CA ASP A 210 -10.29 17.57 -9.70
C ASP A 210 -9.10 17.53 -10.67
N ALA A 211 -8.60 16.35 -10.98
CA ALA A 211 -7.52 16.17 -11.94
C ALA A 211 -7.91 16.61 -13.37
N ALA A 212 -9.15 16.32 -13.80
CA ALA A 212 -9.65 16.77 -15.08
C ALA A 212 -9.79 18.31 -15.14
N ILE A 213 -10.26 18.93 -14.07
CA ILE A 213 -10.37 20.40 -13.96
C ILE A 213 -8.98 21.04 -13.97
N SER A 214 -8.02 20.50 -13.20
CA SER A 214 -6.63 20.99 -13.20
C SER A 214 -6.00 20.88 -14.59
N TYR A 215 -6.17 19.74 -15.28
CA TYR A 215 -5.70 19.58 -16.66
C TYR A 215 -6.29 20.63 -17.60
N LEU A 216 -7.60 20.85 -17.55
CA LEU A 216 -8.28 21.83 -18.41
C LEU A 216 -7.85 23.28 -18.14
N ARG A 217 -7.40 23.58 -16.93
CA ARG A 217 -6.77 24.87 -16.54
C ARG A 217 -5.31 24.97 -16.95
N GLY A 218 -4.68 23.90 -17.40
CA GLY A 218 -3.25 23.83 -17.69
C GLY A 218 -2.37 23.70 -16.46
N GLU A 219 -2.91 23.23 -15.34
CA GLU A 219 -2.23 22.97 -14.08
C GLU A 219 -1.70 21.53 -14.04
N GLU A 220 -0.66 21.27 -13.25
CA GLU A 220 -0.17 19.92 -12.98
C GLU A 220 -1.15 19.18 -12.07
N PHE A 221 -1.27 17.87 -12.26
CA PHE A 221 -2.09 17.00 -11.43
C PHE A 221 -1.42 15.67 -11.17
N ASN A 222 -1.79 15.04 -10.06
CA ASN A 222 -1.43 13.67 -9.73
C ASN A 222 -2.70 12.88 -9.44
N LEU A 223 -2.79 11.65 -9.96
CA LEU A 223 -3.94 10.79 -9.74
C LEU A 223 -3.48 9.42 -9.25
N TYR A 224 -3.95 9.03 -8.07
CA TYR A 224 -3.59 7.77 -7.42
C TYR A 224 -4.81 6.88 -7.21
N PRO A 225 -4.63 5.55 -7.26
CA PRO A 225 -5.72 4.60 -7.06
C PRO A 225 -6.46 4.82 -5.74
N ASP A 226 -7.75 4.50 -5.77
CA ASP A 226 -8.63 4.42 -4.61
C ASP A 226 -9.41 3.11 -4.66
N PHE A 227 -9.40 2.35 -3.56
CA PHE A 227 -9.99 1.03 -3.52
C PHE A 227 -11.27 0.99 -2.69
N PRO A 228 -12.31 0.30 -3.15
CA PRO A 228 -13.55 0.15 -2.39
C PRO A 228 -13.36 -0.59 -1.07
N THR A 229 -12.27 -1.36 -0.94
CA THR A 229 -11.90 -2.10 0.28
C THR A 229 -11.12 -1.26 1.29
N GLY A 230 -10.74 -0.02 0.95
CA GLY A 230 -9.91 0.84 1.78
C GLY A 230 -8.43 0.41 1.80
N GLY A 231 -7.82 0.46 2.97
CA GLY A 231 -6.42 0.17 3.20
C GLY A 231 -5.48 1.36 2.99
N SER A 232 -4.19 1.10 3.03
CA SER A 232 -3.15 2.11 2.78
C SER A 232 -2.33 1.72 1.56
N ILE A 233 -1.84 2.72 0.81
CA ILE A 233 -1.02 2.51 -0.38
C ILE A 233 0.28 3.30 -0.33
N ASP A 234 1.36 2.67 -0.79
CA ASP A 234 2.63 3.33 -1.07
C ASP A 234 2.79 3.51 -2.59
N VAL A 235 2.74 4.76 -3.01
CA VAL A 235 2.75 5.17 -4.42
C VAL A 235 4.16 5.50 -4.94
N SER A 236 5.21 5.40 -4.11
CA SER A 236 6.58 5.80 -4.45
C SER A 236 7.14 5.14 -5.72
N LYS A 237 6.62 3.95 -6.08
CA LYS A 237 7.00 3.18 -7.26
C LYS A 237 5.84 2.95 -8.24
N TYR A 238 4.77 3.71 -8.13
CA TYR A 238 3.57 3.54 -8.95
C TYR A 238 3.80 3.79 -10.45
N ASN A 239 4.70 4.70 -10.78
CA ASN A 239 5.09 5.05 -12.15
C ASN A 239 3.88 5.35 -13.05
N ASP A 240 2.92 6.15 -12.56
CA ASP A 240 1.71 6.57 -13.28
C ASP A 240 0.96 5.40 -13.97
N GLY A 241 0.92 4.24 -13.32
CA GLY A 241 0.21 3.07 -13.80
C GLY A 241 0.84 2.33 -14.98
N GLN A 242 2.06 2.67 -15.38
CA GLN A 242 2.78 2.00 -16.46
C GLN A 242 3.28 0.61 -16.06
N ARG A 243 3.52 -0.21 -17.08
CA ARG A 243 4.18 -1.52 -16.91
C ARG A 243 5.53 -1.37 -16.23
N GLY A 244 5.79 -2.20 -15.21
CA GLY A 244 6.99 -2.12 -14.37
C GLY A 244 6.79 -1.27 -13.10
N GLY A 245 5.75 -0.47 -13.02
CA GLY A 245 5.32 0.16 -11.77
C GLY A 245 4.86 -0.87 -10.74
N VAL A 246 5.01 -0.54 -9.46
CA VAL A 246 4.57 -1.37 -8.33
C VAL A 246 3.87 -0.49 -7.31
N LEU A 247 2.66 -0.87 -6.96
CA LEU A 247 1.90 -0.29 -5.88
C LEU A 247 1.88 -1.28 -4.71
N LYS A 248 2.35 -0.86 -3.54
CA LYS A 248 2.18 -1.65 -2.32
C LYS A 248 0.88 -1.29 -1.64
N VAL A 249 0.13 -2.29 -1.24
CA VAL A 249 -1.16 -2.12 -0.55
C VAL A 249 -1.11 -2.86 0.77
N ARG A 250 -1.45 -2.18 1.86
CA ARG A 250 -1.52 -2.74 3.21
C ARG A 250 -2.94 -2.72 3.76
N ALA A 251 -3.28 -3.78 4.47
CA ALA A 251 -4.44 -3.82 5.35
C ALA A 251 -4.33 -2.75 6.45
N LYS A 252 -5.44 -2.23 6.92
CA LYS A 252 -5.48 -1.36 8.10
C LYS A 252 -5.58 -2.23 9.34
N VAL A 253 -4.48 -2.32 10.09
CA VAL A 253 -4.37 -3.08 11.33
C VAL A 253 -4.30 -2.09 12.49
N GLU A 254 -5.20 -2.25 13.46
CA GLU A 254 -5.30 -1.40 14.64
C GLU A 254 -5.09 -2.23 15.91
N LYS A 255 -4.52 -1.61 16.93
CA LYS A 255 -4.38 -2.21 18.24
C LYS A 255 -5.64 -1.91 19.06
N LEU A 256 -6.41 -2.93 19.37
CA LEU A 256 -7.60 -2.80 20.23
C LEU A 256 -7.17 -2.76 21.70
N ASP A 257 -6.29 -3.67 22.09
CA ASP A 257 -5.66 -3.75 23.41
C ASP A 257 -4.28 -4.42 23.31
N ASN A 258 -3.57 -4.59 24.44
CA ASN A 258 -2.24 -5.20 24.48
C ASN A 258 -2.20 -6.69 24.06
N LYS A 259 -3.34 -7.31 23.82
CA LYS A 259 -3.47 -8.75 23.49
C LYS A 259 -4.27 -9.00 22.22
N THR A 260 -4.91 -7.95 21.67
CA THR A 260 -5.82 -8.09 20.53
C THR A 260 -5.52 -7.02 19.49
N LEU A 261 -5.23 -7.47 18.27
CA LEU A 261 -5.19 -6.64 17.07
C LEU A 261 -6.48 -6.82 16.29
N VAL A 262 -6.88 -5.79 15.56
CA VAL A 262 -8.06 -5.82 14.69
C VAL A 262 -7.69 -5.34 13.30
N ILE A 263 -8.10 -6.09 12.28
CA ILE A 263 -8.00 -5.66 10.89
C ILE A 263 -9.34 -5.05 10.52
N ARG A 264 -9.32 -3.76 10.13
CA ARG A 264 -10.50 -2.98 9.76
C ARG A 264 -10.71 -2.88 8.25
N GLU A 265 -9.66 -2.97 7.46
CA GLU A 265 -9.71 -2.86 6.01
C GLU A 265 -8.77 -3.90 5.39
N VAL A 266 -9.20 -4.49 4.27
CA VAL A 266 -8.42 -5.53 3.58
C VAL A 266 -7.75 -4.96 2.33
N PRO A 267 -6.59 -5.47 1.93
CA PRO A 267 -5.94 -5.04 0.68
C PRO A 267 -6.82 -5.34 -0.53
N PHE A 268 -6.80 -4.44 -1.50
CA PHE A 268 -7.51 -4.63 -2.77
C PHE A 268 -7.18 -5.99 -3.39
N THR A 269 -8.16 -6.69 -3.93
CA THR A 269 -8.11 -8.07 -4.44
C THR A 269 -8.13 -9.18 -3.39
N LYS A 270 -8.10 -8.85 -2.10
CA LYS A 270 -8.25 -9.82 -1.02
C LYS A 270 -9.60 -9.66 -0.33
N THR A 271 -10.08 -10.74 0.23
CA THR A 271 -11.31 -10.78 1.03
C THR A 271 -10.98 -11.16 2.47
N ALA A 272 -11.90 -10.90 3.40
CA ALA A 272 -11.74 -11.30 4.80
C ALA A 272 -11.40 -12.79 4.92
N ASN A 273 -12.10 -13.65 4.17
CA ASN A 273 -11.86 -15.09 4.16
C ASN A 273 -10.45 -15.45 3.66
N THR A 274 -10.02 -14.89 2.52
CA THR A 274 -8.68 -15.19 1.96
C THR A 274 -7.55 -14.66 2.85
N LEU A 275 -7.77 -13.52 3.50
CA LEU A 275 -6.82 -12.93 4.43
C LEU A 275 -6.69 -13.78 5.70
N GLN A 276 -7.82 -14.23 6.26
CA GLN A 276 -7.85 -15.13 7.40
C GLN A 276 -7.13 -16.46 7.11
N GLU A 277 -7.34 -17.05 5.92
CA GLU A 277 -6.59 -18.24 5.49
C GLU A 277 -5.08 -18.00 5.40
N SER A 278 -4.68 -16.84 4.86
CA SER A 278 -3.27 -16.46 4.77
C SER A 278 -2.64 -16.33 6.14
N ILE A 279 -3.34 -15.68 7.08
CA ILE A 279 -2.90 -15.54 8.48
C ILE A 279 -2.80 -16.91 9.16
N THR A 280 -3.82 -17.76 9.03
CA THR A 280 -3.83 -19.11 9.60
C THR A 280 -2.65 -19.95 9.09
N LYS A 281 -2.39 -19.93 7.79
CA LYS A 281 -1.22 -20.61 7.19
C LYS A 281 0.11 -20.08 7.75
N ALA A 282 0.21 -18.79 8.05
CA ALA A 282 1.41 -18.21 8.65
C ALA A 282 1.57 -18.62 10.13
N VAL A 283 0.47 -18.73 10.88
CA VAL A 283 0.44 -19.25 12.25
C VAL A 283 0.87 -20.73 12.29
N GLU A 284 0.31 -21.57 11.42
CA GLU A 284 0.67 -23.00 11.31
C GLU A 284 2.16 -23.19 10.97
N LYS A 285 2.72 -22.31 10.16
CA LYS A 285 4.17 -22.29 9.86
C LYS A 285 5.03 -21.70 10.98
N GLY A 286 4.44 -21.31 12.11
CA GLY A 286 5.15 -20.70 13.24
C GLY A 286 5.72 -19.31 12.97
N LYS A 287 5.25 -18.60 11.93
CA LYS A 287 5.71 -17.23 11.61
C LYS A 287 5.02 -16.18 12.46
N LEU A 288 3.83 -16.48 12.96
CA LEU A 288 3.01 -15.60 13.78
C LEU A 288 2.63 -16.31 15.08
N LYS A 289 2.65 -15.58 16.20
CA LYS A 289 2.22 -16.05 17.52
C LYS A 289 0.82 -15.56 17.85
N ILE A 290 -0.15 -16.00 17.07
CA ILE A 290 -1.55 -15.71 17.26
C ILE A 290 -2.22 -16.95 17.85
N ARG A 291 -2.98 -16.78 18.94
CA ARG A 291 -3.71 -17.84 19.62
C ARG A 291 -5.03 -18.18 18.92
N ARG A 292 -5.73 -17.15 18.45
CA ARG A 292 -7.07 -17.27 17.84
C ARG A 292 -7.28 -16.16 16.82
N VAL A 293 -7.95 -16.49 15.74
CA VAL A 293 -8.41 -15.54 14.72
C VAL A 293 -9.94 -15.64 14.71
N GLU A 294 -10.63 -14.52 14.85
CA GLU A 294 -12.07 -14.41 14.85
C GLU A 294 -12.51 -13.41 13.77
N ASP A 295 -13.42 -13.86 12.91
CA ASP A 295 -14.01 -13.01 11.89
C ASP A 295 -15.36 -12.50 12.39
N MET A 296 -15.43 -11.21 12.66
CA MET A 296 -16.64 -10.50 13.10
C MET A 296 -17.17 -9.59 11.99
N THR A 297 -16.71 -9.78 10.75
CA THR A 297 -17.08 -8.97 9.59
C THR A 297 -18.58 -8.98 9.35
N ALA A 298 -19.16 -7.79 9.24
CA ALA A 298 -20.58 -7.57 8.93
C ALA A 298 -20.69 -6.58 7.76
N SER A 299 -21.12 -5.33 8.00
CA SER A 299 -21.11 -4.26 7.00
C SER A 299 -19.70 -3.73 6.75
N GLU A 300 -18.84 -3.82 7.75
CA GLU A 300 -17.44 -3.44 7.71
C GLU A 300 -16.57 -4.63 8.10
N VAL A 301 -15.33 -4.62 7.66
CA VAL A 301 -14.36 -5.67 8.00
C VAL A 301 -13.96 -5.54 9.47
N GLU A 302 -14.06 -6.65 10.20
CA GLU A 302 -13.55 -6.78 11.55
C GLU A 302 -12.98 -8.17 11.77
N ILE A 303 -11.66 -8.32 11.64
CA ILE A 303 -10.97 -9.58 11.94
C ILE A 303 -10.14 -9.36 13.19
N GLN A 304 -10.50 -10.02 14.28
CA GLN A 304 -9.81 -9.95 15.57
C GLN A 304 -8.74 -11.02 15.67
N LEU A 305 -7.53 -10.59 16.05
CA LEU A 305 -6.35 -11.43 16.19
C LEU A 305 -5.91 -11.43 17.66
N HIS A 306 -6.18 -12.53 18.37
CA HIS A 306 -5.79 -12.67 19.76
C HIS A 306 -4.36 -13.17 19.87
N LEU A 307 -3.48 -12.36 20.42
CA LEU A 307 -2.05 -12.64 20.54
C LEU A 307 -1.76 -13.65 21.66
N THR A 308 -0.68 -14.40 21.52
CA THR A 308 -0.16 -15.24 22.58
C THR A 308 0.45 -14.33 23.67
N PRO A 309 0.24 -14.61 24.97
CA PRO A 309 0.86 -13.82 26.04
C PRO A 309 2.37 -13.66 25.87
N GLY A 310 2.87 -12.45 26.08
CA GLY A 310 4.28 -12.13 25.92
C GLY A 310 4.72 -11.90 24.47
N THR A 311 3.79 -11.60 23.59
CA THR A 311 4.05 -11.22 22.18
C THR A 311 3.82 -9.72 22.01
N SER A 312 4.79 -9.04 21.40
CA SER A 312 4.67 -7.61 21.05
C SER A 312 3.67 -7.39 19.92
N SER A 313 2.77 -6.44 20.10
CA SER A 313 1.77 -6.07 19.09
C SER A 313 2.44 -5.44 17.87
N ASP A 314 3.38 -4.51 18.04
CA ASP A 314 4.09 -3.83 16.94
C ASP A 314 4.86 -4.84 16.08
N LYS A 315 5.60 -5.74 16.72
CA LYS A 315 6.32 -6.81 16.04
C LYS A 315 5.37 -7.76 15.28
N THR A 316 4.19 -8.02 15.84
CA THR A 316 3.18 -8.85 15.16
C THR A 316 2.57 -8.14 13.96
N ILE A 317 2.34 -6.82 14.03
CA ILE A 317 1.86 -6.03 12.88
C ILE A 317 2.89 -6.10 11.74
N ASP A 318 4.17 -5.91 12.03
CA ASP A 318 5.23 -6.05 11.03
C ASP A 318 5.31 -7.48 10.46
N ALA A 319 5.12 -8.49 11.31
CA ALA A 319 5.08 -9.89 10.88
C ALA A 319 3.86 -10.20 10.01
N LEU A 320 2.70 -9.60 10.27
CA LEU A 320 1.51 -9.71 9.42
C LEU A 320 1.81 -9.17 8.02
N TYR A 321 2.44 -8.00 7.92
CA TYR A 321 2.82 -7.42 6.62
C TYR A 321 3.92 -8.24 5.91
N ALA A 322 4.85 -8.82 6.65
CA ALA A 322 5.96 -9.58 6.06
C ALA A 322 5.58 -10.99 5.58
N PHE A 323 4.61 -11.66 6.22
CA PHE A 323 4.34 -13.10 6.04
C PHE A 323 2.94 -13.45 5.60
N THR A 324 2.05 -12.48 5.49
CA THR A 324 0.66 -12.69 5.09
C THR A 324 0.25 -11.76 3.96
N ASP A 325 -0.96 -11.96 3.47
CA ASP A 325 -1.56 -11.08 2.48
C ASP A 325 -2.02 -9.72 3.05
N CYS A 326 -1.65 -9.38 4.30
CA CYS A 326 -1.85 -8.03 4.86
C CYS A 326 -1.04 -6.96 4.12
N GLU A 327 0.06 -7.31 3.47
CA GLU A 327 0.75 -6.48 2.46
C GLU A 327 0.81 -7.23 1.15
N ILE A 328 0.36 -6.60 0.07
CA ILE A 328 0.46 -7.14 -1.29
C ILE A 328 1.09 -6.13 -2.25
N ASN A 329 1.70 -6.64 -3.31
CA ASN A 329 2.20 -5.84 -4.41
C ASN A 329 1.26 -5.96 -5.60
N ILE A 330 0.85 -4.84 -6.17
CA ILE A 330 0.06 -4.79 -7.39
C ILE A 330 0.92 -4.13 -8.48
N SER A 331 1.06 -4.81 -9.61
CA SER A 331 1.74 -4.26 -10.78
C SER A 331 0.67 -3.81 -11.78
N PRO A 332 0.49 -2.50 -11.99
CA PRO A 332 -0.42 -1.98 -12.99
C PRO A 332 0.11 -2.21 -14.40
N ASN A 333 -0.78 -2.20 -15.37
CA ASN A 333 -0.46 -2.25 -16.78
C ASN A 333 -1.62 -1.64 -17.56
N CYS A 334 -1.51 -0.35 -17.89
CA CYS A 334 -2.56 0.36 -18.58
C CYS A 334 -2.50 0.08 -20.08
N CYS A 335 -3.24 -0.94 -20.51
CA CYS A 335 -3.43 -1.30 -21.92
C CYS A 335 -4.89 -1.04 -22.31
N VAL A 336 -5.10 -0.31 -23.39
CA VAL A 336 -6.43 0.07 -23.92
C VAL A 336 -6.50 -0.14 -25.42
N ILE A 337 -7.71 -0.19 -25.98
CA ILE A 337 -7.92 -0.19 -27.42
C ILE A 337 -8.18 1.23 -27.89
N ARG A 338 -7.40 1.68 -28.89
CA ARG A 338 -7.62 2.92 -29.65
C ARG A 338 -7.46 2.60 -31.13
N ASP A 339 -8.38 3.05 -31.95
CA ASP A 339 -8.36 2.85 -33.41
C ASP A 339 -8.12 1.38 -33.82
N ASN A 340 -8.80 0.44 -33.14
CA ASN A 340 -8.66 -0.99 -33.31
C ASN A 340 -7.24 -1.54 -33.07
N LYS A 341 -6.44 -0.86 -32.21
CA LYS A 341 -5.09 -1.31 -31.85
C LYS A 341 -4.92 -1.22 -30.34
N PRO A 342 -4.19 -2.17 -29.71
CA PRO A 342 -3.82 -2.06 -28.32
C PRO A 342 -2.72 -1.01 -28.15
N GLU A 343 -2.89 -0.10 -27.19
CA GLU A 343 -1.92 0.90 -26.78
C GLU A 343 -1.63 0.81 -25.30
N PHE A 344 -0.39 1.10 -24.90
CA PHE A 344 0.04 1.21 -23.51
C PHE A 344 0.20 2.69 -23.16
N LEU A 345 -0.58 3.15 -22.21
CA LEU A 345 -0.65 4.56 -21.83
C LEU A 345 -0.32 4.73 -20.34
N THR A 346 -0.09 5.98 -19.92
CA THR A 346 -0.12 6.36 -18.51
C THR A 346 -1.55 6.61 -18.06
N ILE A 347 -1.78 6.60 -16.74
CA ILE A 347 -3.08 7.01 -16.16
C ILE A 347 -3.36 8.47 -16.47
N SER A 348 -2.34 9.32 -16.43
CA SER A 348 -2.42 10.72 -16.82
C SER A 348 -2.84 10.91 -18.28
N ASP A 349 -2.34 10.08 -19.21
CA ASP A 349 -2.72 10.13 -20.61
C ASP A 349 -4.18 9.69 -20.82
N VAL A 350 -4.63 8.66 -20.10
CA VAL A 350 -6.03 8.24 -20.13
C VAL A 350 -6.94 9.36 -19.61
N LEU A 351 -6.57 10.06 -18.54
CA LEU A 351 -7.33 11.19 -18.04
C LEU A 351 -7.42 12.32 -19.07
N ARG A 352 -6.27 12.72 -19.67
CA ARG A 352 -6.21 13.75 -20.72
C ARG A 352 -7.11 13.40 -21.90
N ASN A 353 -6.99 12.16 -22.40
CA ASN A 353 -7.83 11.68 -23.49
C ASN A 353 -9.33 11.74 -23.12
N SER A 354 -9.71 11.28 -21.94
CA SER A 354 -11.11 11.27 -21.51
C SER A 354 -11.65 12.68 -21.30
N ALA A 355 -10.85 13.63 -20.81
CA ALA A 355 -11.23 15.02 -20.64
C ALA A 355 -11.44 15.70 -22.00
N GLU A 356 -10.53 15.49 -22.96
CA GLU A 356 -10.68 16.01 -24.32
C GLU A 356 -11.87 15.37 -25.05
N HIS A 357 -12.08 14.06 -24.89
CA HIS A 357 -13.26 13.36 -25.43
C HIS A 357 -14.55 13.91 -24.84
N THR A 358 -14.61 14.14 -23.52
CA THR A 358 -15.74 14.78 -22.85
C THR A 358 -16.02 16.17 -23.44
N LYS A 359 -14.98 16.99 -23.63
CA LYS A 359 -15.11 18.33 -24.27
C LYS A 359 -15.64 18.23 -25.68
N ALA A 360 -15.16 17.26 -26.47
CA ALA A 360 -15.63 17.05 -27.85
C ALA A 360 -17.10 16.60 -27.87
N LEU A 361 -17.53 15.71 -26.98
CA LEU A 361 -18.94 15.29 -26.89
C LEU A 361 -19.87 16.43 -26.46
N LEU A 362 -19.48 17.21 -25.44
CA LEU A 362 -20.26 18.38 -25.01
C LEU A 362 -20.38 19.39 -26.13
N LYS A 363 -19.32 19.64 -26.89
CA LYS A 363 -19.36 20.50 -28.08
C LYS A 363 -20.33 19.97 -29.11
N LEU A 364 -20.24 18.67 -29.43
CA LEU A 364 -21.14 18.04 -30.40
C LEU A 364 -22.60 18.11 -29.96
N GLU A 365 -22.90 17.93 -28.69
CA GLU A 365 -24.24 18.07 -28.13
C GLU A 365 -24.78 19.50 -28.30
N LEU A 366 -23.96 20.52 -28.06
CA LEU A 366 -24.31 21.92 -28.25
C LEU A 366 -24.52 22.25 -29.72
N GLU A 367 -23.66 21.74 -30.62
CA GLU A 367 -23.81 21.92 -32.08
C GLU A 367 -25.11 21.29 -32.59
N ILE A 368 -25.44 20.08 -32.14
CA ILE A 368 -26.73 19.43 -32.50
C ILE A 368 -27.89 20.22 -31.93
N ARG A 369 -27.83 20.69 -30.69
CA ARG A 369 -28.89 21.49 -30.09
C ARG A 369 -29.08 22.82 -30.80
N LYS A 370 -28.00 23.49 -31.16
CA LYS A 370 -28.04 24.72 -31.97
C LYS A 370 -28.74 24.47 -33.30
N HIS A 371 -28.36 23.44 -34.04
CA HIS A 371 -28.97 23.08 -35.30
C HIS A 371 -30.49 22.80 -35.15
N GLU A 372 -30.88 22.08 -34.12
CA GLU A 372 -32.30 21.84 -33.82
C GLU A 372 -33.07 23.12 -33.53
N LEU A 373 -32.47 24.06 -32.81
CA LEU A 373 -33.07 25.37 -32.51
C LEU A 373 -33.11 26.24 -33.77
N GLU A 374 -32.09 26.20 -34.61
CA GLU A 374 -32.09 26.92 -35.91
C GLU A 374 -33.17 26.41 -36.83
N GLU A 375 -33.38 25.10 -36.92
CA GLU A 375 -34.49 24.51 -37.67
C GLU A 375 -35.85 24.85 -37.06
N GLN A 376 -35.99 24.92 -35.75
CA GLN A 376 -37.20 25.38 -35.07
C GLN A 376 -37.45 26.84 -35.33
N LEU A 377 -36.45 27.71 -35.27
CA LEU A 377 -36.53 29.14 -35.58
C LEU A 377 -36.98 29.36 -37.00
N PHE A 378 -36.37 28.64 -37.95
CA PHE A 378 -36.68 28.67 -39.36
C PHE A 378 -38.16 28.32 -39.60
N TYR A 379 -38.60 27.17 -39.08
CA TYR A 379 -39.97 26.71 -39.26
C TYR A 379 -41.00 27.62 -38.58
N ASN A 380 -40.77 28.07 -37.37
CA ASN A 380 -41.66 29.01 -36.66
C ASN A 380 -41.75 30.38 -37.39
N SER A 381 -40.65 30.80 -37.99
CA SER A 381 -40.64 32.03 -38.81
C SER A 381 -41.42 31.86 -40.07
N LEU A 382 -41.33 30.75 -40.79
CA LEU A 382 -42.13 30.43 -41.96
C LEU A 382 -43.61 30.32 -41.60
N GLU A 383 -43.97 29.59 -40.55
CA GLU A 383 -45.38 29.47 -40.10
C GLU A 383 -45.96 30.80 -39.73
N ARG A 384 -45.24 31.68 -39.05
CA ARG A 384 -45.62 33.01 -38.69
C ARG A 384 -46.00 33.84 -39.95
N ILE A 385 -45.09 33.91 -40.95
CA ILE A 385 -45.33 34.67 -42.21
C ILE A 385 -46.50 34.09 -42.98
N PHE A 386 -46.54 32.72 -43.09
CA PHE A 386 -47.64 32.07 -43.80
C PHE A 386 -49.03 32.40 -43.22
N ILE A 387 -49.15 32.53 -41.88
CA ILE A 387 -50.38 32.80 -41.19
C ILE A 387 -50.69 34.35 -41.17
N GLU A 388 -49.68 35.19 -40.87
CA GLU A 388 -49.82 36.64 -40.78
C GLU A 388 -50.21 37.27 -42.12
N ASP A 389 -49.48 36.88 -43.16
CA ASP A 389 -49.77 37.38 -44.53
C ASP A 389 -50.96 36.68 -45.17
N ARG A 390 -51.61 35.77 -44.45
CA ARG A 390 -52.81 35.03 -44.88
C ARG A 390 -52.60 34.34 -46.22
N ILE A 391 -51.39 33.84 -46.53
CA ILE A 391 -51.04 33.25 -47.84
C ILE A 391 -52.03 32.14 -48.22
N TYR A 392 -52.53 31.39 -47.25
CA TYR A 392 -53.55 30.35 -47.41
C TYR A 392 -54.95 30.85 -47.81
N LYS A 393 -55.20 32.13 -47.76
CA LYS A 393 -56.50 32.75 -48.17
C LYS A 393 -56.44 33.44 -49.50
N GLU A 394 -55.34 33.48 -50.17
CA GLU A 394 -55.25 34.10 -51.49
C GLU A 394 -55.92 33.25 -52.56
N ARG A 395 -56.60 33.92 -53.51
CA ARG A 395 -57.38 33.27 -54.58
C ARG A 395 -56.53 32.26 -55.36
N LYS A 396 -55.24 32.54 -55.65
CA LYS A 396 -54.36 31.65 -56.36
C LYS A 396 -54.03 30.35 -55.55
N PHE A 397 -53.99 30.38 -54.27
CA PHE A 397 -53.85 29.25 -53.40
C PHE A 397 -55.13 28.37 -53.44
N GLU A 398 -56.30 28.96 -53.42
CA GLU A 398 -57.61 28.26 -53.47
C GLU A 398 -57.93 27.64 -54.81
N THR A 399 -57.45 28.22 -55.92
CA THR A 399 -57.79 27.79 -57.29
C THR A 399 -56.67 26.97 -57.95
N ALA A 400 -55.57 26.65 -57.25
CA ALA A 400 -54.51 25.86 -57.82
C ALA A 400 -54.99 24.44 -58.18
N LYS A 401 -54.49 23.93 -59.33
CA LYS A 401 -54.92 22.62 -59.88
C LYS A 401 -54.19 21.42 -59.22
N ASP A 402 -52.98 21.66 -58.73
CA ASP A 402 -52.15 20.63 -58.10
C ASP A 402 -51.27 21.21 -56.99
N ILE A 403 -50.62 20.32 -56.24
CA ILE A 403 -49.73 20.69 -55.12
C ILE A 403 -48.51 21.47 -55.61
N ASP A 404 -47.98 21.20 -56.76
CA ASP A 404 -46.79 21.86 -57.33
C ASP A 404 -47.03 23.30 -57.63
N GLU A 405 -48.28 23.64 -58.14
CA GLU A 405 -48.72 24.98 -58.40
C GLU A 405 -48.86 25.76 -57.06
N VAL A 406 -49.37 25.09 -56.00
CA VAL A 406 -49.47 25.69 -54.65
C VAL A 406 -48.10 25.96 -54.08
N VAL A 407 -47.19 24.99 -54.21
CA VAL A 407 -45.80 25.12 -53.71
C VAL A 407 -45.11 26.31 -54.41
N SER A 408 -45.19 26.39 -55.76
CA SER A 408 -44.58 27.47 -56.50
C SER A 408 -45.17 28.83 -56.11
N PHE A 409 -46.47 28.87 -55.82
CA PHE A 409 -47.18 30.12 -55.41
C PHE A 409 -46.70 30.53 -54.00
N VAL A 410 -46.67 29.60 -53.02
CA VAL A 410 -46.20 29.87 -51.65
C VAL A 410 -44.74 30.32 -51.69
N ASP A 411 -43.90 29.64 -52.49
CA ASP A 411 -42.47 30.00 -52.61
C ASP A 411 -42.30 31.44 -53.14
N SER A 412 -43.09 31.81 -54.17
CA SER A 412 -43.08 33.19 -54.68
C SER A 412 -43.50 34.24 -53.65
N LYS A 413 -44.39 33.92 -52.71
CA LYS A 413 -44.82 34.79 -51.63
C LYS A 413 -43.79 34.89 -50.51
N LEU A 414 -43.00 33.86 -50.30
CA LEU A 414 -41.91 33.87 -49.34
C LEU A 414 -40.68 34.60 -49.88
N GLU A 415 -40.57 34.94 -51.19
CA GLU A 415 -39.39 35.55 -51.80
C GLU A 415 -38.88 36.80 -51.06
N PRO A 416 -39.75 37.78 -50.64
CA PRO A 416 -39.30 38.96 -49.89
C PRO A 416 -38.61 38.64 -48.58
N TYR A 417 -38.91 37.48 -47.93
CA TYR A 417 -38.48 37.07 -46.65
C TYR A 417 -37.24 36.10 -46.68
N LYS A 418 -36.95 35.52 -47.88
CA LYS A 418 -35.85 34.52 -48.01
C LYS A 418 -34.51 35.01 -47.53
N LYS A 419 -34.22 36.33 -47.64
CA LYS A 419 -32.96 36.94 -47.16
C LYS A 419 -32.84 36.97 -45.63
N THR A 420 -33.94 36.79 -44.89
CA THR A 420 -33.97 36.81 -43.42
C THR A 420 -33.86 35.41 -42.81
N PHE A 421 -33.93 34.38 -43.67
CA PHE A 421 -33.87 32.99 -43.22
C PHE A 421 -32.43 32.50 -43.16
N ILE A 422 -32.21 31.54 -42.27
CA ILE A 422 -30.89 30.93 -42.02
C ILE A 422 -30.47 30.03 -43.19
N ARG A 423 -31.44 29.41 -43.87
CA ARG A 423 -31.23 28.55 -45.04
C ARG A 423 -32.31 28.79 -46.11
N GLU A 424 -32.10 28.22 -47.28
CA GLU A 424 -33.09 28.25 -48.37
C GLU A 424 -34.33 27.44 -48.01
N VAL A 425 -35.50 27.96 -48.48
CA VAL A 425 -36.76 27.25 -48.29
C VAL A 425 -36.87 26.16 -49.33
N THR A 426 -37.07 24.93 -48.89
CA THR A 426 -37.20 23.75 -49.71
C THR A 426 -38.67 23.45 -50.02
N ARG A 427 -38.93 22.64 -51.05
CA ARG A 427 -40.25 22.12 -51.35
C ARG A 427 -40.89 21.42 -50.16
N ASP A 428 -40.13 20.64 -49.43
CA ASP A 428 -40.61 19.89 -48.25
C ASP A 428 -41.04 20.83 -47.10
N ASP A 429 -40.34 21.94 -46.90
CA ASP A 429 -40.70 22.96 -45.90
C ASP A 429 -42.07 23.54 -46.25
N ILE A 430 -42.33 23.82 -47.54
CA ILE A 430 -43.64 24.36 -48.00
C ILE A 430 -44.73 23.29 -47.86
N ILE A 431 -44.49 22.06 -48.19
CA ILE A 431 -45.41 20.92 -47.96
C ILE A 431 -45.76 20.82 -46.48
N ARG A 432 -44.79 20.93 -45.61
CA ARG A 432 -45.00 20.92 -44.16
C ARG A 432 -45.84 22.13 -43.69
N LEU A 433 -45.72 23.29 -44.33
CA LEU A 433 -46.62 24.43 -44.05
C LEU A 433 -48.06 24.11 -44.46
N LEU A 434 -48.26 23.41 -45.56
CA LEU A 434 -49.61 23.02 -46.03
C LEU A 434 -50.27 21.97 -45.09
N GLU A 435 -49.54 21.25 -44.37
CA GLU A 435 -50.02 20.26 -43.35
C GLU A 435 -50.50 20.94 -42.06
N ILE A 436 -50.35 22.23 -41.89
CA ILE A 436 -50.75 22.93 -40.67
C ILE A 436 -52.25 22.79 -40.46
N LYS A 437 -52.68 22.29 -39.32
CA LYS A 437 -54.07 22.09 -38.95
C LYS A 437 -54.76 23.43 -38.81
N MET A 438 -55.97 23.59 -39.44
CA MET A 438 -56.82 24.84 -39.34
C MET A 438 -57.01 25.31 -37.89
N GLN A 439 -57.10 24.37 -36.91
CA GLN A 439 -57.19 24.71 -35.51
C GLN A 439 -55.98 25.52 -35.00
N ARG A 440 -54.80 25.31 -35.57
CA ARG A 440 -53.56 26.03 -35.20
C ARG A 440 -53.58 27.43 -35.79
N ILE A 441 -54.08 27.60 -37.00
CA ILE A 441 -54.28 28.86 -37.65
C ILE A 441 -55.31 29.74 -36.91
N LEU A 442 -56.42 29.13 -36.49
CA LEU A 442 -57.49 29.86 -35.74
C LEU A 442 -57.04 30.26 -34.31
N LYS A 443 -56.13 29.52 -33.71
CA LYS A 443 -55.60 29.81 -32.39
C LYS A 443 -54.27 30.56 -32.42
N PHE A 444 -53.79 30.98 -33.59
CA PHE A 444 -52.54 31.69 -33.72
C PHE A 444 -52.61 33.05 -33.00
N ASN A 445 -51.57 33.24 -32.13
CA ASN A 445 -51.40 34.51 -31.45
C ASN A 445 -50.01 35.04 -31.81
N LYS A 446 -49.94 36.19 -32.41
CA LYS A 446 -48.69 36.80 -32.87
C LYS A 446 -47.72 37.05 -31.74
N ASP A 447 -48.16 37.61 -30.63
CA ASP A 447 -47.29 37.98 -29.49
C ASP A 447 -46.62 36.74 -28.92
N LYS A 448 -47.35 35.61 -28.78
CA LYS A 448 -46.78 34.34 -28.35
C LYS A 448 -45.80 33.73 -29.35
N ALA A 449 -46.04 33.89 -30.65
CA ALA A 449 -45.11 33.43 -31.67
C ALA A 449 -43.81 34.27 -31.65
N ASP A 450 -43.93 35.58 -31.45
CA ASP A 450 -42.80 36.49 -31.32
C ASP A 450 -42.01 36.21 -30.02
N GLU A 451 -42.68 35.97 -28.91
CA GLU A 451 -42.05 35.54 -27.65
C GLU A 451 -41.24 34.25 -27.80
N LEU A 452 -41.82 33.22 -28.46
CA LEU A 452 -41.18 31.97 -28.76
C LEU A 452 -39.91 32.13 -29.61
N ILE A 453 -40.06 32.95 -30.71
CA ILE A 453 -38.91 33.24 -31.59
C ILE A 453 -37.81 33.97 -30.81
N GLN A 454 -38.14 34.94 -29.96
CA GLN A 454 -37.12 35.62 -29.15
C GLN A 454 -36.44 34.67 -28.14
N LYS A 455 -37.22 33.79 -27.52
CA LYS A 455 -36.67 32.78 -26.60
C LYS A 455 -35.69 31.84 -27.30
N ILE A 456 -36.05 31.35 -28.51
CA ILE A 456 -35.15 30.47 -29.28
C ILE A 456 -33.87 31.24 -29.67
N LYS A 457 -34.00 32.51 -30.11
CA LYS A 457 -32.81 33.33 -30.43
C LYS A 457 -31.89 33.56 -29.22
N ALA A 458 -32.46 33.76 -28.03
CA ALA A 458 -31.69 33.92 -26.82
C ALA A 458 -30.95 32.62 -26.46
N GLU A 459 -31.64 31.47 -26.59
CA GLU A 459 -31.02 30.15 -26.33
C GLU A 459 -29.90 29.88 -27.36
N ILE A 460 -30.05 30.20 -28.64
CA ILE A 460 -29.00 30.10 -29.65
C ILE A 460 -27.80 30.98 -29.28
N ALA A 461 -28.03 32.22 -28.85
CA ALA A 461 -26.94 33.12 -28.46
C ALA A 461 -26.16 32.62 -27.21
N GLU A 462 -26.87 32.00 -26.29
CA GLU A 462 -26.24 31.35 -25.13
C GLU A 462 -25.37 30.16 -25.55
N ILE A 463 -25.90 29.30 -26.44
CA ILE A 463 -25.12 28.17 -26.99
C ILE A 463 -23.91 28.66 -27.78
N ASP A 464 -24.03 29.76 -28.57
CA ASP A 464 -22.89 30.33 -29.30
C ASP A 464 -21.79 30.83 -28.36
N LYS A 465 -22.17 31.41 -27.21
CA LYS A 465 -21.24 31.78 -26.16
C LYS A 465 -20.55 30.54 -25.59
N ASP A 466 -21.30 29.50 -25.24
CA ASP A 466 -20.79 28.26 -24.70
C ASP A 466 -19.83 27.54 -25.66
N LEU A 467 -20.17 27.51 -26.96
CA LEU A 467 -19.31 26.97 -28.02
C LEU A 467 -17.98 27.74 -28.17
N SER A 468 -17.98 29.05 -27.87
CA SER A 468 -16.75 29.87 -27.86
C SER A 468 -15.87 29.62 -26.62
N GLU A 469 -16.43 29.10 -25.53
CA GLU A 469 -15.79 28.92 -24.22
C GLU A 469 -15.80 27.45 -23.75
N MET A 470 -15.55 26.51 -24.64
CA MET A 470 -15.69 25.06 -24.34
C MET A 470 -14.91 24.57 -23.13
N VAL A 471 -13.77 25.19 -22.81
CA VAL A 471 -12.98 24.83 -21.58
C VAL A 471 -13.82 25.15 -20.32
N ARG A 472 -14.44 26.32 -20.27
CA ARG A 472 -15.33 26.71 -19.16
C ARG A 472 -16.47 25.71 -19.00
N VAL A 473 -17.19 25.42 -20.11
CA VAL A 473 -18.32 24.49 -20.13
C VAL A 473 -17.89 23.09 -19.62
N THR A 474 -16.73 22.63 -20.02
CA THR A 474 -16.20 21.31 -19.58
C THR A 474 -15.83 21.32 -18.10
N ILE A 475 -15.25 22.40 -17.59
CA ILE A 475 -14.94 22.56 -16.15
C ILE A 475 -16.25 22.60 -15.34
N GLU A 476 -17.27 23.34 -15.80
CA GLU A 476 -18.58 23.37 -15.15
C GLU A 476 -19.24 22.00 -15.13
N TRP A 477 -19.08 21.19 -16.19
CA TRP A 477 -19.57 19.82 -16.26
C TRP A 477 -18.93 18.93 -15.19
N PHE A 478 -17.59 18.91 -15.07
CA PHE A 478 -16.90 18.13 -14.04
C PHE A 478 -17.22 18.62 -12.63
N THR A 479 -17.36 19.94 -12.44
CA THR A 479 -17.79 20.55 -11.18
C THR A 479 -19.18 20.07 -10.79
N HIS A 480 -20.13 20.09 -11.74
CA HIS A 480 -21.49 19.60 -11.56
C HIS A 480 -21.51 18.11 -11.15
N LEU A 481 -20.74 17.26 -11.81
CA LEU A 481 -20.67 15.85 -11.47
C LEU A 481 -20.12 15.64 -10.06
N LYS A 482 -19.08 16.38 -9.69
CA LYS A 482 -18.48 16.33 -8.35
C LYS A 482 -19.47 16.77 -7.26
N GLU A 483 -20.16 17.90 -7.46
CA GLU A 483 -21.15 18.41 -6.50
C GLU A 483 -22.34 17.48 -6.33
N LYS A 484 -22.79 16.87 -7.42
CA LYS A 484 -24.00 16.03 -7.42
C LYS A 484 -23.79 14.62 -6.90
N TYR A 485 -22.63 14.01 -7.18
CA TYR A 485 -22.35 12.60 -6.92
C TYR A 485 -21.15 12.36 -5.99
N GLY A 486 -20.31 13.38 -5.77
CA GLY A 486 -19.05 13.22 -5.05
C GLY A 486 -19.22 12.94 -3.56
N SER A 487 -20.30 13.40 -2.93
CA SER A 487 -20.59 13.13 -1.52
C SER A 487 -20.78 11.65 -1.22
N ASP A 488 -21.31 10.88 -2.19
CA ASP A 488 -21.59 9.46 -2.04
C ASP A 488 -20.33 8.60 -2.27
N HIS A 489 -19.25 9.21 -2.81
CA HIS A 489 -18.00 8.54 -3.17
C HIS A 489 -16.76 9.17 -2.50
N PRO A 490 -16.67 9.21 -1.16
CA PRO A 490 -15.49 9.72 -0.48
C PRO A 490 -14.29 8.81 -0.74
N ARG A 491 -13.06 9.38 -0.75
CA ARG A 491 -11.84 8.58 -0.84
C ARG A 491 -11.70 7.65 0.37
N ARG A 492 -11.42 6.38 0.13
CA ARG A 492 -11.28 5.34 1.17
C ARG A 492 -9.84 4.96 1.45
N THR A 493 -9.00 4.95 0.43
CA THR A 493 -7.61 4.48 0.55
C THR A 493 -6.68 5.59 1.00
N GLU A 494 -5.90 5.35 2.05
CA GLU A 494 -4.91 6.29 2.58
C GLU A 494 -3.59 6.19 1.79
N ILE A 495 -2.98 7.33 1.43
CA ILE A 495 -1.67 7.38 0.78
C ILE A 495 -0.60 7.56 1.86
N LYS A 496 0.32 6.61 1.99
CA LYS A 496 1.40 6.61 2.97
C LYS A 496 2.68 6.07 2.36
N SER A 497 3.84 6.54 2.84
CA SER A 497 5.10 5.86 2.58
C SER A 497 5.27 4.70 3.56
N PHE A 498 5.71 3.54 3.06
CA PHE A 498 5.89 2.37 3.92
C PHE A 498 7.36 2.14 4.26
N ASP A 499 7.65 1.96 5.54
CA ASP A 499 8.95 1.51 5.98
C ASP A 499 9.25 0.10 5.45
N THR A 500 10.53 -0.13 5.11
CA THR A 500 10.95 -1.43 4.60
C THR A 500 11.05 -2.43 5.75
N ILE A 501 10.10 -3.35 5.84
CA ILE A 501 10.11 -4.43 6.81
C ILE A 501 11.11 -5.52 6.35
N VAL A 502 12.10 -5.78 7.19
CA VAL A 502 13.06 -6.88 6.95
C VAL A 502 12.54 -8.14 7.63
N ALA A 503 12.01 -9.07 6.85
CA ALA A 503 11.39 -10.31 7.34
C ALA A 503 12.25 -11.08 8.36
N ALA A 504 13.57 -11.10 8.19
CA ALA A 504 14.49 -11.75 9.13
C ALA A 504 14.55 -11.07 10.52
N LYS A 505 14.18 -9.78 10.63
CA LYS A 505 14.14 -9.09 11.93
C LYS A 505 12.85 -9.36 12.71
N VAL A 506 11.79 -9.68 11.99
CA VAL A 506 10.45 -9.81 12.55
C VAL A 506 10.11 -11.26 12.94
N VAL A 507 10.77 -12.24 12.31
CA VAL A 507 10.59 -13.66 12.63
C VAL A 507 11.12 -13.95 14.02
N ASP A 508 10.31 -14.64 14.82
CA ASP A 508 10.75 -15.19 16.09
C ASP A 508 11.72 -16.37 15.90
N ALA A 509 12.74 -16.43 16.74
CA ALA A 509 13.72 -17.50 16.75
C ALA A 509 13.11 -18.82 17.33
N ASN A 510 12.31 -19.50 16.51
CA ASN A 510 11.56 -20.70 16.92
C ASN A 510 12.36 -21.99 16.86
N GLU A 511 13.47 -21.96 16.16
CA GLU A 511 14.34 -23.11 15.94
C GLU A 511 15.59 -23.02 16.81
N LYS A 512 16.25 -24.17 17.02
CA LYS A 512 17.50 -24.28 17.78
C LYS A 512 18.61 -24.69 16.84
N LEU A 513 19.66 -23.88 16.77
CA LEU A 513 20.85 -24.18 15.99
C LEU A 513 21.79 -25.07 16.80
N TYR A 514 22.23 -26.17 16.21
CA TYR A 514 23.18 -27.12 16.79
C TYR A 514 24.39 -27.30 15.88
N ILE A 515 25.54 -27.68 16.48
CA ILE A 515 26.76 -28.03 15.76
C ILE A 515 27.34 -29.35 16.26
N ASP A 516 27.70 -30.22 15.32
CA ASP A 516 28.56 -31.35 15.55
C ASP A 516 29.99 -31.06 15.06
N ARG A 517 30.85 -30.63 15.97
CA ARG A 517 32.26 -30.27 15.64
C ARG A 517 33.12 -31.46 15.23
N GLN A 518 32.77 -32.68 15.62
CA GLN A 518 33.54 -33.88 15.30
C GLN A 518 33.27 -34.31 13.86
N GLU A 519 32.01 -34.40 13.49
CA GLU A 519 31.60 -34.79 12.14
C GLU A 519 31.50 -33.62 11.15
N GLY A 520 31.47 -32.36 11.67
CA GLY A 520 31.45 -31.16 10.82
C GLY A 520 30.06 -30.86 10.23
N PHE A 521 28.99 -31.11 11.00
CA PHE A 521 27.63 -30.78 10.60
C PHE A 521 27.06 -29.67 11.47
N ILE A 522 26.19 -28.85 10.85
CA ILE A 522 25.40 -27.79 11.50
C ILE A 522 23.96 -27.89 11.05
N GLY A 523 23.00 -27.55 11.93
CA GLY A 523 21.59 -27.50 11.54
C GLY A 523 20.63 -27.56 12.72
N THR A 524 19.33 -27.46 12.43
CA THR A 524 18.24 -27.47 13.42
C THR A 524 17.84 -28.91 13.81
N GLY A 525 18.05 -29.89 12.93
CA GLY A 525 17.72 -31.29 13.14
C GLY A 525 18.71 -32.07 14.02
N LEU A 526 19.84 -31.49 14.44
CA LEU A 526 20.92 -32.16 15.15
C LEU A 526 20.71 -32.16 16.68
N LYS A 527 19.60 -32.64 17.21
CA LYS A 527 19.18 -32.54 18.61
C LYS A 527 20.14 -33.15 19.65
N LYS A 528 21.07 -34.00 19.24
CA LYS A 528 22.09 -34.65 20.10
C LYS A 528 23.44 -33.91 20.06
N ALA A 529 23.60 -32.85 19.26
CA ALA A 529 24.85 -32.10 19.12
C ALA A 529 24.88 -30.86 20.06
N GLU A 530 25.98 -30.12 20.04
CA GLU A 530 26.18 -28.91 20.85
C GLU A 530 25.18 -27.83 20.44
N PHE A 531 24.40 -27.32 21.39
CA PHE A 531 23.50 -26.20 21.16
C PHE A 531 24.31 -24.90 20.98
N VAL A 532 24.02 -24.13 19.96
CA VAL A 532 24.68 -22.85 19.67
C VAL A 532 23.81 -21.70 20.18
N GLN A 533 22.64 -21.52 19.57
CA GLN A 533 21.68 -20.46 19.91
C GLN A 533 20.31 -20.71 19.25
N ASN A 534 19.32 -19.94 19.65
CA ASN A 534 18.04 -19.93 18.95
C ASN A 534 18.17 -19.19 17.61
N CYS A 535 17.39 -19.60 16.62
CA CYS A 535 17.42 -19.09 15.25
C CYS A 535 16.05 -19.24 14.58
N SER A 536 15.90 -18.68 13.40
CA SER A 536 14.74 -18.89 12.52
C SER A 536 15.19 -19.65 11.26
N ASP A 537 14.24 -20.22 10.53
CA ASP A 537 14.47 -20.87 9.23
C ASP A 537 14.90 -19.88 8.12
N LEU A 538 14.76 -18.58 8.36
CA LEU A 538 15.18 -17.51 7.46
C LEU A 538 16.59 -17.00 7.72
N ASP A 539 17.20 -17.39 8.85
CA ASP A 539 18.51 -16.91 9.25
C ASP A 539 19.63 -17.47 8.37
N ASP A 540 20.68 -16.70 8.27
CA ASP A 540 21.99 -17.12 7.79
C ASP A 540 22.89 -17.41 9.00
N VAL A 541 23.86 -18.30 8.81
CA VAL A 541 24.81 -18.68 9.85
C VAL A 541 26.22 -18.41 9.38
N ILE A 542 26.98 -17.63 10.15
CA ILE A 542 28.42 -17.43 9.91
C ILE A 542 29.25 -18.46 10.66
N ILE A 543 30.24 -19.02 10.00
CA ILE A 543 31.09 -20.08 10.51
C ILE A 543 32.54 -19.66 10.30
N PHE A 544 33.31 -19.63 11.38
CA PHE A 544 34.76 -19.40 11.37
C PHE A 544 35.51 -20.69 11.65
N TYR A 545 36.61 -20.89 10.95
CA TYR A 545 37.45 -22.07 11.04
C TYR A 545 38.85 -21.76 11.66
N ARG A 546 39.46 -22.75 12.22
CA ARG A 546 40.80 -22.62 12.86
C ARG A 546 41.92 -22.23 11.90
N ASP A 547 41.78 -22.54 10.61
CA ASP A 547 42.74 -22.20 9.56
C ASP A 547 42.59 -20.73 9.06
N GLY A 548 41.64 -20.00 9.61
CA GLY A 548 41.40 -18.59 9.29
C GLY A 548 40.35 -18.38 8.24
N LYS A 549 39.74 -19.40 7.68
CA LYS A 549 38.65 -19.27 6.76
C LYS A 549 37.34 -18.99 7.46
N TYR A 550 36.36 -18.41 6.72
CA TYR A 550 34.99 -18.29 7.18
C TYR A 550 34.03 -18.25 5.99
N LYS A 551 32.78 -18.60 6.20
CA LYS A 551 31.72 -18.55 5.23
C LYS A 551 30.38 -18.30 5.90
N VAL A 552 29.39 -17.85 5.13
CA VAL A 552 27.99 -17.76 5.56
C VAL A 552 27.17 -18.74 4.74
N ILE A 553 26.31 -19.48 5.40
CA ILE A 553 25.37 -20.42 4.77
C ILE A 553 23.96 -20.13 5.26
N ARG A 554 22.97 -20.54 4.48
CA ARG A 554 21.60 -20.52 4.95
C ARG A 554 21.37 -21.66 5.93
N ILE A 555 20.52 -21.40 6.94
CA ILE A 555 20.14 -22.43 7.92
C ILE A 555 19.33 -23.55 7.22
N ALA A 556 19.52 -24.78 7.66
CA ALA A 556 18.76 -25.95 7.22
C ALA A 556 18.82 -27.04 8.30
N ASP A 557 18.08 -28.12 8.15
CA ASP A 557 17.99 -29.20 9.14
C ASP A 557 19.36 -29.84 9.41
N LYS A 558 20.16 -30.05 8.37
CA LYS A 558 21.51 -30.64 8.48
C LYS A 558 22.37 -30.29 7.26
N VAL A 559 23.44 -29.53 7.48
CA VAL A 559 24.39 -29.12 6.43
C VAL A 559 25.80 -29.54 6.84
N PHE A 560 26.56 -30.17 5.93
CA PHE A 560 27.96 -30.42 6.11
C PHE A 560 28.78 -29.16 5.87
N VAL A 561 29.54 -28.75 6.88
CA VAL A 561 30.33 -27.49 6.83
C VAL A 561 31.82 -27.76 6.89
N GLY A 562 32.24 -29.00 7.20
CA GLY A 562 33.63 -29.35 7.36
C GLY A 562 34.10 -29.36 8.80
N LYS A 563 35.26 -29.93 9.03
CA LYS A 563 35.89 -30.03 10.37
C LYS A 563 36.72 -28.77 10.69
N GLY A 564 37.06 -28.61 11.94
CA GLY A 564 37.92 -27.51 12.40
C GLY A 564 37.17 -26.19 12.65
N VAL A 565 35.85 -26.27 12.83
CA VAL A 565 35.02 -25.11 13.17
C VAL A 565 35.42 -24.51 14.51
N LEU A 566 35.70 -23.22 14.52
CA LEU A 566 36.14 -22.44 15.68
C LEU A 566 34.91 -21.74 16.33
N HIS A 567 34.12 -21.03 15.56
CA HIS A 567 32.98 -20.26 16.03
C HIS A 567 31.80 -20.34 15.04
N VAL A 568 30.59 -20.35 15.57
CA VAL A 568 29.32 -20.36 14.82
C VAL A 568 28.33 -19.44 15.51
N GLN A 569 27.67 -18.60 14.73
CA GLN A 569 26.55 -17.78 15.21
C GLN A 569 25.60 -17.42 14.06
N VAL A 570 24.40 -16.97 14.39
CA VAL A 570 23.47 -16.37 13.41
C VAL A 570 24.11 -15.10 12.85
N PHE A 571 24.07 -14.97 11.53
CA PHE A 571 24.63 -13.82 10.81
C PHE A 571 23.56 -12.78 10.52
N LYS A 572 23.73 -11.57 11.06
CA LYS A 572 22.87 -10.43 10.78
C LYS A 572 23.51 -9.56 9.69
N LYS A 573 22.88 -9.50 8.52
CA LYS A 573 23.35 -8.66 7.40
C LYS A 573 23.28 -7.18 7.81
N ASN A 574 24.31 -6.40 7.44
CA ASN A 574 24.49 -4.97 7.78
C ASN A 574 24.70 -4.69 9.29
N ASP A 575 24.99 -5.70 10.10
CA ASP A 575 25.34 -5.50 11.48
C ASP A 575 26.76 -4.92 11.59
N LYS A 576 26.85 -3.65 12.00
CA LYS A 576 28.10 -2.94 12.23
C LYS A 576 28.59 -3.08 13.67
N ARG A 577 27.77 -3.62 14.59
CA ARG A 577 28.05 -3.68 16.02
C ARG A 577 28.75 -4.97 16.46
N THR A 578 28.53 -6.09 15.78
CA THR A 578 29.26 -7.33 16.05
C THR A 578 30.68 -7.23 15.57
N ILE A 579 31.63 -7.14 16.50
CA ILE A 579 33.07 -7.03 16.26
C ILE A 579 33.76 -8.33 16.65
N TYR A 580 34.61 -8.84 15.75
CA TYR A 580 35.44 -10.01 15.96
C TYR A 580 36.85 -9.57 16.38
N ASN A 581 37.27 -10.03 17.56
CA ASN A 581 38.63 -9.82 18.06
C ASN A 581 39.45 -11.07 17.76
N VAL A 582 40.57 -10.92 17.06
CA VAL A 582 41.34 -12.06 16.53
C VAL A 582 42.83 -11.87 16.73
N VAL A 583 43.48 -12.94 17.17
CA VAL A 583 44.95 -13.12 17.06
C VAL A 583 45.23 -14.33 16.20
N TYR A 584 45.99 -14.14 15.14
CA TYR A 584 46.33 -15.23 14.23
C TYR A 584 47.84 -15.27 13.94
N ARG A 585 48.35 -16.46 13.58
CA ARG A 585 49.70 -16.70 13.09
C ARG A 585 49.65 -16.79 11.57
N ASP A 586 50.53 -16.07 10.90
CA ASP A 586 50.66 -16.06 9.46
C ASP A 586 51.64 -17.17 8.99
N GLY A 587 51.10 -18.20 8.34
CA GLY A 587 51.86 -19.39 7.93
C GLY A 587 52.24 -20.33 9.12
N LYS A 588 53.01 -21.36 8.82
CA LYS A 588 53.44 -22.36 9.81
C LYS A 588 54.39 -21.83 10.86
N THR A 589 55.26 -20.88 10.50
CA THR A 589 56.33 -20.34 11.35
C THR A 589 56.42 -18.82 11.35
N GLY A 590 55.43 -18.13 10.79
CA GLY A 590 55.39 -16.69 10.61
C GLY A 590 54.99 -15.94 11.90
N PRO A 591 54.99 -14.60 11.81
CA PRO A 591 54.64 -13.73 12.93
C PRO A 591 53.14 -13.78 13.28
N TYR A 592 52.85 -13.31 14.49
CA TYR A 592 51.48 -13.22 14.98
C TYR A 592 50.95 -11.78 14.77
N TYR A 593 49.68 -11.71 14.36
CA TYR A 593 48.96 -10.45 14.15
C TYR A 593 47.73 -10.38 15.03
N ILE A 594 47.37 -9.18 15.45
CA ILE A 594 46.16 -8.87 16.21
C ILE A 594 45.32 -7.91 15.42
N LYS A 595 44.00 -8.16 15.34
CA LYS A 595 43.05 -7.27 14.65
C LYS A 595 41.66 -7.34 15.22
N ARG A 596 40.90 -6.30 14.93
CA ARG A 596 39.45 -6.19 15.12
C ARG A 596 38.79 -5.91 13.78
N PHE A 597 37.66 -6.58 13.51
CA PHE A 597 36.92 -6.36 12.27
C PHE A 597 35.47 -6.74 12.44
N ASN A 598 34.59 -6.24 11.56
CA ASN A 598 33.21 -6.68 11.41
C ASN A 598 32.98 -7.36 10.06
N VAL A 599 31.84 -8.03 9.93
CA VAL A 599 31.38 -8.65 8.68
C VAL A 599 29.96 -8.15 8.42
N THR A 600 29.82 -7.12 7.59
CA THR A 600 28.52 -6.47 7.31
C THR A 600 27.81 -7.08 6.11
N SER A 601 28.56 -7.52 5.08
CA SER A 601 28.01 -8.13 3.88
C SER A 601 28.92 -9.24 3.35
N ILE A 602 28.30 -10.27 2.81
CA ILE A 602 29.00 -11.47 2.32
C ILE A 602 28.12 -12.23 1.32
N THR A 603 28.72 -12.85 0.32
CA THR A 603 28.02 -13.77 -0.58
C THR A 603 27.91 -15.13 0.12
N ARG A 604 26.72 -15.74 0.13
CA ARG A 604 26.48 -17.06 0.69
C ARG A 604 27.34 -18.11 -0.01
N ASP A 605 27.73 -19.14 0.75
CA ASP A 605 28.48 -20.30 0.32
C ASP A 605 29.89 -20.02 -0.21
N LYS A 606 30.31 -18.75 -0.31
CA LYS A 606 31.66 -18.35 -0.68
C LYS A 606 32.58 -18.33 0.53
N GLU A 607 33.76 -18.93 0.40
CA GLU A 607 34.79 -18.90 1.45
C GLU A 607 35.60 -17.59 1.38
N TYR A 608 35.87 -17.05 2.54
CA TYR A 608 36.68 -15.83 2.75
C TYR A 608 37.78 -16.14 3.78
N ASP A 609 38.83 -15.34 3.81
CA ASP A 609 39.95 -15.50 4.74
C ASP A 609 40.02 -14.33 5.74
N VAL A 610 40.20 -14.65 7.01
CA VAL A 610 40.51 -13.69 8.08
C VAL A 610 42.00 -13.37 8.10
N THR A 611 42.84 -14.32 7.67
CA THR A 611 44.32 -14.20 7.64
C THR A 611 44.79 -13.59 6.32
N LEU A 612 46.07 -13.66 6.03
CA LEU A 612 46.62 -13.24 4.73
C LEU A 612 46.50 -14.33 3.64
N GLY A 613 45.88 -15.47 3.96
CA GLY A 613 45.79 -16.62 3.06
C GLY A 613 47.09 -17.46 2.93
N THR A 614 48.10 -17.16 3.70
CA THR A 614 49.36 -17.91 3.70
C THR A 614 49.11 -19.35 4.16
N PRO A 615 49.48 -20.36 3.39
CA PRO A 615 49.27 -21.77 3.77
C PRO A 615 49.84 -22.11 5.15
N GLY A 616 48.99 -22.72 6.02
CA GLY A 616 49.37 -23.07 7.39
C GLY A 616 49.17 -21.96 8.41
N SER A 617 48.50 -20.85 8.03
CA SER A 617 47.98 -19.84 8.95
C SER A 617 46.99 -20.45 9.94
N LYS A 618 46.91 -19.91 11.14
CA LYS A 618 46.04 -20.43 12.20
C LYS A 618 45.58 -19.32 13.13
N ILE A 619 44.31 -19.34 13.48
CA ILE A 619 43.76 -18.48 14.52
C ILE A 619 44.13 -19.05 15.89
N ASN A 620 44.75 -18.23 16.76
CA ASN A 620 45.16 -18.55 18.09
C ASN A 620 44.24 -18.01 19.18
N TYR A 621 43.54 -16.95 18.91
CA TYR A 621 42.52 -16.34 19.76
C TYR A 621 41.39 -15.76 18.89
N PHE A 622 40.17 -15.98 19.35
CA PHE A 622 38.96 -15.48 18.65
C PHE A 622 37.84 -15.24 19.65
N THR A 623 37.23 -14.07 19.58
CA THR A 623 35.96 -13.74 20.24
C THR A 623 35.04 -12.97 19.32
N ALA A 624 33.74 -13.18 19.52
CA ALA A 624 32.68 -12.41 18.83
C ALA A 624 32.00 -11.52 19.88
N ASN A 625 31.99 -10.23 19.63
CA ASN A 625 31.54 -9.19 20.57
C ASN A 625 30.35 -8.42 19.98
N PRO A 626 29.11 -8.72 20.42
CA PRO A 626 27.87 -8.21 19.77
C PRO A 626 27.70 -6.69 19.84
N ASN A 627 28.39 -6.03 20.75
CA ASN A 627 28.35 -4.58 20.93
C ASN A 627 29.75 -3.94 20.85
N GLY A 628 30.70 -4.61 20.20
CA GLY A 628 32.08 -4.07 20.04
C GLY A 628 32.87 -3.98 21.31
N GLU A 629 32.59 -4.87 22.29
CA GLU A 629 33.35 -4.96 23.53
C GLU A 629 34.81 -5.23 23.22
N ALA A 630 35.66 -4.57 23.98
CA ALA A 630 37.10 -4.75 23.91
C ALA A 630 37.60 -5.55 25.13
N GLU A 631 38.44 -6.54 24.89
CA GLU A 631 38.95 -7.44 25.90
C GLU A 631 40.42 -7.16 26.19
N LEU A 632 40.84 -7.35 27.44
CA LEU A 632 42.23 -7.43 27.82
C LEU A 632 42.67 -8.87 27.82
N ILE A 633 43.65 -9.20 27.00
CA ILE A 633 44.20 -10.56 26.89
C ILE A 633 45.63 -10.64 27.48
N LYS A 634 45.91 -11.77 28.11
CA LYS A 634 47.22 -12.15 28.57
C LYS A 634 47.83 -13.17 27.63
N ILE A 635 48.99 -12.87 27.11
CA ILE A 635 49.75 -13.70 26.16
C ILE A 635 50.99 -14.24 26.88
N THR A 636 51.14 -15.53 26.84
CA THR A 636 52.35 -16.22 27.32
C THR A 636 53.17 -16.69 26.13
N LEU A 637 54.41 -16.33 26.07
CA LEU A 637 55.37 -16.75 25.02
C LEU A 637 56.07 -18.03 25.39
N ASP A 638 56.48 -18.80 24.39
CA ASP A 638 57.39 -19.93 24.63
C ASP A 638 58.77 -19.41 25.03
N PRO A 639 59.41 -20.01 26.03
CA PRO A 639 60.78 -19.67 26.44
C PRO A 639 61.74 -19.84 25.24
N ASN A 640 62.50 -18.78 24.94
CA ASN A 640 63.53 -18.85 23.91
C ASN A 640 64.94 -18.96 24.60
N PRO A 641 65.64 -20.08 24.45
CA PRO A 641 66.93 -20.28 25.07
C PRO A 641 68.01 -19.28 24.62
N ASP A 642 67.87 -18.68 23.43
CA ASP A 642 68.87 -17.77 22.88
C ASP A 642 68.72 -16.34 23.42
N LYS A 643 67.62 -16.07 24.19
CA LYS A 643 67.39 -14.75 24.77
C LYS A 643 67.57 -14.71 26.28
N LYS A 644 68.72 -14.15 26.73
CA LYS A 644 69.10 -14.04 28.17
C LYS A 644 68.10 -13.24 29.03
N LYS A 645 67.19 -12.38 28.43
CA LYS A 645 66.14 -11.59 29.09
C LYS A 645 64.91 -11.57 28.24
N GLN A 646 64.08 -12.57 28.26
CA GLN A 646 62.81 -12.60 27.58
C GLN A 646 61.69 -12.27 28.56
N ASN A 647 60.84 -11.28 28.22
CA ASN A 647 59.58 -11.10 28.95
C ASN A 647 58.59 -12.13 28.42
N ILE A 648 58.33 -13.19 29.24
CA ILE A 648 57.47 -14.32 28.85
C ILE A 648 56.00 -13.94 28.83
N PHE A 649 55.61 -12.84 29.48
CA PHE A 649 54.23 -12.38 29.60
C PHE A 649 54.08 -11.02 28.94
N MET A 650 53.03 -10.87 28.15
CA MET A 650 52.57 -9.57 27.63
C MET A 650 51.07 -9.47 27.74
N GLU A 651 50.60 -8.28 27.94
CA GLU A 651 49.15 -7.95 27.92
C GLU A 651 48.84 -7.07 26.71
N ARG A 652 47.67 -7.27 26.11
CA ARG A 652 47.18 -6.47 25.02
C ARG A 652 45.70 -6.21 25.22
N ASP A 653 45.37 -4.92 25.12
CA ASP A 653 44.00 -4.44 25.17
C ASP A 653 43.50 -4.25 23.74
N PHE A 654 42.39 -4.91 23.41
CA PHE A 654 41.75 -4.74 22.11
C PHE A 654 41.18 -3.33 21.93
N ALA A 655 40.90 -2.56 22.97
CA ALA A 655 40.45 -1.18 22.87
C ALA A 655 41.45 -0.28 22.12
N SER A 656 42.76 -0.61 22.23
CA SER A 656 43.81 0.11 21.48
C SER A 656 43.93 -0.29 20.02
N ILE A 657 43.14 -1.26 19.55
CA ILE A 657 43.18 -1.77 18.17
C ILE A 657 42.02 -1.21 17.41
N LEU A 658 42.31 -0.44 16.34
CA LEU A 658 41.27 0.12 15.46
C LEU A 658 40.52 -1.00 14.74
N ILE A 659 39.20 -0.82 14.61
CA ILE A 659 38.33 -1.69 13.81
C ILE A 659 38.63 -1.41 12.35
N LYS A 660 39.02 -2.40 11.57
CA LYS A 660 39.38 -2.30 10.15
C LYS A 660 38.54 -3.27 9.31
N GLY A 661 38.62 -3.15 8.02
CA GLY A 661 37.95 -4.09 7.11
C GLY A 661 38.45 -5.53 7.29
N ARG A 662 37.59 -6.50 7.02
CA ARG A 662 37.84 -7.95 7.18
C ARG A 662 39.14 -8.46 6.51
N ALA A 663 39.51 -7.89 5.38
CA ALA A 663 40.72 -8.25 4.62
C ALA A 663 42.01 -7.60 5.15
N ALA A 664 41.94 -6.71 6.14
CA ALA A 664 43.11 -6.02 6.67
C ALA A 664 44.04 -7.02 7.40
N LYS A 665 45.38 -6.85 7.23
CA LYS A 665 46.39 -7.66 7.88
C LYS A 665 46.36 -7.59 9.40
N GLY A 666 45.96 -6.46 9.98
CA GLY A 666 46.06 -6.21 11.41
C GLY A 666 47.43 -5.68 11.85
N ASN A 667 47.57 -5.46 13.15
CA ASN A 667 48.80 -4.97 13.75
C ASN A 667 49.73 -6.13 14.12
N LEU A 668 51.03 -5.99 13.92
CA LEU A 668 52.01 -6.99 14.33
C LEU A 668 52.00 -7.12 15.86
N LEU A 669 51.73 -8.31 16.37
CA LEU A 669 51.69 -8.63 17.79
C LEU A 669 53.07 -9.05 18.29
N THR A 670 53.63 -10.14 17.71
CA THR A 670 54.95 -10.63 18.02
C THR A 670 55.49 -11.57 16.91
N LYS A 671 56.81 -11.65 16.79
CA LYS A 671 57.49 -12.66 15.95
C LYS A 671 57.87 -13.94 16.73
N GLU A 672 57.66 -13.91 18.05
CA GLU A 672 57.98 -15.04 18.93
C GLU A 672 56.84 -16.05 19.01
N SER A 673 57.16 -17.30 19.30
CA SER A 673 56.14 -18.35 19.47
C SER A 673 55.28 -18.07 20.69
N ILE A 674 53.99 -18.16 20.52
CA ILE A 674 53.01 -18.02 21.59
C ILE A 674 52.63 -19.38 22.13
N HIS A 675 52.86 -19.59 23.45
CA HIS A 675 52.43 -20.76 24.16
C HIS A 675 50.92 -20.77 24.40
N ARG A 676 50.39 -19.65 24.95
CA ARG A 676 48.97 -19.54 25.33
C ARG A 676 48.49 -18.09 25.26
N ILE A 677 47.24 -17.92 24.86
CA ILE A 677 46.49 -16.68 25.01
C ILE A 677 45.28 -16.94 25.89
N SER A 678 45.07 -16.10 26.90
CA SER A 678 43.93 -16.20 27.81
C SER A 678 43.28 -14.83 27.98
N LEU A 679 41.96 -14.82 28.14
CA LEU A 679 41.22 -13.65 28.56
C LEU A 679 41.68 -13.27 29.96
N LYS A 680 41.97 -11.96 30.20
CA LYS A 680 42.30 -11.42 31.52
C LYS A 680 41.08 -10.69 32.09
N SER A 681 40.42 -9.84 31.31
CA SER A 681 39.18 -9.17 31.68
C SER A 681 38.37 -8.78 30.44
N HIS A 682 37.07 -8.78 30.63
CA HIS A 682 36.18 -8.17 29.64
C HIS A 682 36.32 -6.62 29.73
N GLY A 683 36.24 -5.95 28.59
CA GLY A 683 36.25 -4.49 28.49
C GLY A 683 34.91 -3.96 28.06
N HIS A 684 34.85 -2.64 27.91
CA HIS A 684 33.66 -1.93 27.50
C HIS A 684 33.55 -1.88 25.97
N SER A 685 32.35 -1.49 25.50
CA SER A 685 32.13 -1.20 24.08
C SER A 685 33.02 -0.04 23.63
N THR A 686 33.58 -0.15 22.43
CA THR A 686 34.34 0.93 21.76
C THR A 686 33.54 1.60 20.66
N LEU A 687 32.24 1.27 20.57
CA LEU A 687 31.30 1.83 19.59
C LEU A 687 30.50 2.97 20.24
N GLY A 688 29.96 3.85 19.44
CA GLY A 688 29.03 4.90 19.90
C GLY A 688 27.73 4.36 20.50
N GLY A 689 26.88 5.24 20.97
CA GLY A 689 25.63 4.91 21.67
C GLY A 689 24.78 3.87 20.93
N ARG A 690 24.01 3.11 21.71
CA ARG A 690 23.05 2.13 21.20
C ARG A 690 21.64 2.64 21.43
N LYS A 691 20.83 2.68 20.39
CA LYS A 691 19.41 3.04 20.50
C LYS A 691 18.67 1.95 21.26
N VAL A 692 17.81 2.37 22.20
CA VAL A 692 17.05 1.49 23.10
C VAL A 692 15.58 1.89 23.07
N TRP A 693 14.70 0.91 23.00
CA TRP A 693 13.24 1.06 23.05
C TRP A 693 12.68 0.20 24.18
N PHE A 694 11.57 0.63 24.76
CA PHE A 694 10.81 -0.14 25.76
C PHE A 694 9.49 -0.57 25.14
N ASP A 695 9.23 -1.87 25.13
CA ASP A 695 7.98 -2.45 24.66
C ASP A 695 7.09 -2.78 25.89
N PRO A 696 6.01 -2.02 26.11
CA PRO A 696 5.10 -2.21 27.24
C PRO A 696 4.25 -3.48 27.13
N ASP A 697 4.13 -4.10 25.95
CA ASP A 697 3.33 -5.32 25.77
C ASP A 697 4.01 -6.56 26.35
N VAL A 698 5.34 -6.53 26.36
CA VAL A 698 6.17 -7.61 26.87
C VAL A 698 6.98 -7.22 28.11
N ASN A 699 6.87 -5.96 28.55
CA ASN A 699 7.65 -5.37 29.65
C ASN A 699 9.15 -5.60 29.51
N ARG A 700 9.70 -5.36 28.31
CA ARG A 700 11.11 -5.51 28.01
C ARG A 700 11.63 -4.37 27.16
N ILE A 701 12.93 -4.15 27.27
CA ILE A 701 13.61 -3.31 26.29
C ILE A 701 14.03 -4.12 25.06
N ASN A 702 14.20 -3.41 23.96
CA ASN A 702 14.73 -3.96 22.73
C ASN A 702 15.62 -2.95 22.00
N TYR A 703 16.26 -3.40 20.91
CA TYR A 703 17.14 -2.61 20.07
C TYR A 703 16.67 -2.61 18.61
N GLU A 704 15.39 -2.92 18.39
CA GLU A 704 14.80 -3.26 17.09
C GLU A 704 13.63 -2.34 16.70
N ASP A 705 13.59 -1.12 17.24
CA ASP A 705 12.60 -0.05 16.96
C ASP A 705 11.14 -0.40 17.34
N HIS A 706 10.93 -1.24 18.37
CA HIS A 706 9.59 -1.60 18.85
C HIS A 706 9.25 -0.95 20.19
N GLY A 707 8.10 -0.28 20.24
CA GLY A 707 7.60 0.42 21.42
C GLY A 707 8.14 1.85 21.58
N ARG A 708 8.28 2.33 22.83
CA ARG A 708 8.70 3.69 23.15
C ARG A 708 10.21 3.86 23.08
N TYR A 709 10.71 4.83 22.32
CA TYR A 709 12.12 5.17 22.26
C TYR A 709 12.60 5.77 23.58
N LEU A 710 13.69 5.23 24.17
CA LEU A 710 14.28 5.71 25.42
C LEU A 710 15.55 6.55 25.22
N GLY A 711 16.11 6.57 24.01
CA GLY A 711 17.33 7.31 23.69
C GLY A 711 18.52 6.43 23.27
N GLU A 712 19.68 7.06 23.10
CA GLU A 712 20.95 6.38 22.83
C GLU A 712 21.70 6.14 24.14
N PHE A 713 22.13 4.91 24.36
CA PHE A 713 22.80 4.44 25.56
C PHE A 713 24.25 4.07 25.28
N SER A 714 25.17 4.62 26.05
CA SER A 714 26.56 4.17 26.17
C SER A 714 26.69 3.12 27.29
N ASP A 715 27.83 2.46 27.40
CA ASP A 715 28.07 1.44 28.43
C ASP A 715 27.97 1.95 29.91
N GLN A 716 28.04 3.26 30.09
CA GLN A 716 27.93 3.93 31.37
C GLN A 716 26.47 4.28 31.75
N ASP A 717 25.59 4.29 30.78
CA ASP A 717 24.20 4.68 30.97
C ASP A 717 23.38 3.55 31.62
N SER A 718 22.33 3.95 32.29
CA SER A 718 21.43 3.06 33.01
C SER A 718 19.99 3.46 32.76
N ILE A 719 19.06 2.58 33.04
CA ILE A 719 17.63 2.81 32.95
C ILE A 719 17.09 3.08 34.33
N LEU A 720 16.32 4.17 34.47
CA LEU A 720 15.47 4.48 35.62
C LEU A 720 14.11 3.84 35.43
N VAL A 721 13.63 3.12 36.42
CA VAL A 721 12.27 2.55 36.47
C VAL A 721 11.57 3.12 37.70
N ILE A 722 10.37 3.66 37.52
CA ILE A 722 9.50 4.18 38.56
C ILE A 722 8.20 3.40 38.53
N LEU A 723 7.78 2.87 39.64
CA LEU A 723 6.56 2.10 39.81
C LEU A 723 5.41 2.96 40.36
N LYS A 724 4.18 2.56 40.11
CA LYS A 724 2.97 3.24 40.55
C LYS A 724 2.85 3.37 42.08
N ASN A 725 3.53 2.51 42.82
CA ASN A 725 3.58 2.53 44.30
C ASN A 725 4.65 3.48 44.85
N GLY A 726 5.30 4.31 43.99
CA GLY A 726 6.36 5.23 44.40
C GLY A 726 7.72 4.60 44.62
N GLU A 727 7.88 3.34 44.35
CA GLU A 727 9.21 2.71 44.30
C GLU A 727 9.93 3.07 43.01
N PHE A 728 11.25 3.17 43.08
CA PHE A 728 12.13 3.33 41.93
C PHE A 728 13.43 2.57 42.08
N TYR A 729 14.03 2.20 40.99
CA TYR A 729 15.34 1.54 40.94
C TYR A 729 16.03 1.79 39.60
N ILE A 730 17.32 1.49 39.54
CA ILE A 730 18.15 1.65 38.35
C ILE A 730 18.68 0.31 37.92
N THR A 731 18.61 0.05 36.62
CA THR A 731 19.10 -1.20 36.01
C THR A 731 19.96 -0.90 34.78
N ASN A 732 20.72 -1.92 34.35
CA ASN A 732 21.39 -1.84 33.04
C ASN A 732 20.36 -2.00 31.89
N PHE A 733 20.78 -1.65 30.69
CA PHE A 733 19.93 -1.75 29.49
C PHE A 733 20.10 -3.08 28.73
N ASP A 734 20.08 -4.22 29.45
CA ASP A 734 20.14 -5.54 28.84
C ASP A 734 18.72 -5.97 28.39
N ALA A 735 18.60 -6.39 27.12
CA ALA A 735 17.31 -6.82 26.56
C ALA A 735 16.73 -8.10 27.22
N SER A 736 17.52 -8.81 28.03
CA SER A 736 17.02 -9.94 28.83
C SER A 736 16.26 -9.51 30.09
N ASN A 737 16.37 -8.24 30.49
CA ASN A 737 15.66 -7.73 31.66
C ASN A 737 14.14 -7.76 31.40
N HIS A 738 13.41 -8.21 32.40
CA HIS A 738 11.96 -8.17 32.46
C HIS A 738 11.56 -7.19 33.57
N TYR A 739 10.66 -6.29 33.25
CA TYR A 739 10.17 -5.25 34.14
C TYR A 739 8.78 -5.59 34.67
N GLU A 740 8.35 -4.95 35.75
CA GLU A 740 7.10 -5.19 36.43
C GLU A 740 5.90 -4.62 35.64
N ASP A 741 4.70 -5.18 35.84
CA ASP A 741 3.48 -4.71 35.17
C ASP A 741 2.98 -3.34 35.67
N ASN A 742 3.43 -2.89 36.83
CA ASN A 742 3.00 -1.66 37.49
C ASN A 742 3.94 -0.47 37.25
N ILE A 743 4.68 -0.46 36.13
CA ILE A 743 5.53 0.65 35.75
C ILE A 743 4.67 1.92 35.57
N LEU A 744 5.11 3.01 36.16
CA LEU A 744 4.60 4.35 35.94
C LEU A 744 5.43 5.05 34.87
N HIS A 745 6.76 5.00 35.00
CA HIS A 745 7.71 5.68 34.12
C HIS A 745 8.99 4.84 33.95
N ILE A 746 9.56 4.86 32.76
CA ILE A 746 10.83 4.23 32.43
C ILE A 746 11.57 5.12 31.43
N GLU A 747 12.82 5.45 31.72
CA GLU A 747 13.64 6.31 30.86
C GLU A 747 15.14 6.07 31.07
N LYS A 748 15.97 6.76 30.27
CA LYS A 748 17.41 6.83 30.52
C LYS A 748 17.65 7.60 31.82
N PHE A 749 18.45 7.02 32.73
CA PHE A 749 18.73 7.65 34.01
C PHE A 749 19.61 8.88 33.85
N ASP A 750 19.15 9.98 34.42
CA ASP A 750 19.89 11.24 34.60
C ASP A 750 19.91 11.59 36.10
N ALA A 751 21.11 11.62 36.69
CA ALA A 751 21.28 11.91 38.11
C ALA A 751 20.96 13.36 38.48
N ASP A 752 21.08 14.29 37.53
CA ASP A 752 20.89 15.71 37.74
C ASP A 752 19.45 16.18 37.51
N LYS A 753 18.62 15.32 36.92
CA LYS A 753 17.23 15.59 36.61
C LYS A 753 16.38 15.70 37.86
N PRO A 754 15.74 16.87 38.11
CA PRO A 754 14.85 17.04 39.24
C PRO A 754 13.47 16.47 38.96
N TRP A 755 12.92 15.73 39.89
CA TRP A 755 11.55 15.24 39.89
C TRP A 755 10.68 16.02 40.86
N THR A 756 9.43 16.24 40.54
CA THR A 756 8.43 16.87 41.37
C THR A 756 7.30 15.91 41.65
N ALA A 757 6.95 15.67 42.90
CA ALA A 757 5.85 14.80 43.27
C ALA A 757 4.92 15.46 44.29
N VAL A 758 3.62 15.20 44.16
CA VAL A 758 2.62 15.47 45.18
C VAL A 758 2.19 14.15 45.80
N ILE A 759 2.27 14.05 47.09
CA ILE A 759 1.93 12.88 47.87
C ILE A 759 0.93 13.21 48.97
N PHE A 760 -0.07 12.33 49.18
CA PHE A 760 -0.87 12.33 50.43
C PHE A 760 -0.09 11.49 51.45
N ASP A 761 0.39 12.15 52.48
CA ASP A 761 1.22 11.53 53.49
C ASP A 761 0.35 11.02 54.65
N ALA A 762 0.18 9.68 54.75
CA ALA A 762 -0.65 9.05 55.75
C ALA A 762 -0.12 9.24 57.17
N ASP A 763 1.20 9.37 57.38
CA ASP A 763 1.81 9.62 58.68
C ASP A 763 1.51 11.05 59.22
N ASN A 764 0.98 11.91 58.31
CA ASN A 764 0.69 13.31 58.61
C ASN A 764 -0.76 13.65 58.25
N GLN A 765 -1.70 12.86 58.73
CA GLN A 765 -3.15 13.05 58.56
C GLN A 765 -3.64 13.07 57.10
N GLY A 766 -2.86 12.47 56.18
CA GLY A 766 -3.22 12.43 54.76
C GLY A 766 -3.19 13.78 54.06
N TYR A 767 -2.53 14.80 54.59
CA TYR A 767 -2.40 16.05 53.88
C TYR A 767 -1.54 15.97 52.64
N PRO A 768 -1.77 16.76 51.59
CA PRO A 768 -0.93 16.82 50.43
C PRO A 768 0.39 17.53 50.67
N TYR A 769 1.48 16.87 50.31
CA TYR A 769 2.84 17.43 50.38
C TYR A 769 3.43 17.49 48.98
N LEU A 770 4.01 18.64 48.64
CA LEU A 770 4.83 18.82 47.44
C LEU A 770 6.30 18.65 47.78
N LYS A 771 6.99 17.83 47.01
CA LYS A 771 8.43 17.65 47.11
C LYS A 771 9.09 17.70 45.76
N ARG A 772 10.30 18.24 45.71
CA ARG A 772 11.19 18.20 44.56
C ARG A 772 12.47 17.50 44.97
N PHE A 773 12.93 16.54 44.19
CA PHE A 773 14.06 15.69 44.55
C PHE A 773 14.76 15.15 43.30
N GLN A 774 16.01 14.71 43.48
CA GLN A 774 16.76 13.94 42.52
C GLN A 774 16.76 12.46 42.94
N MET A 775 16.77 11.57 41.97
CA MET A 775 16.81 10.13 42.20
C MET A 775 18.24 9.64 42.34
N GLU A 776 18.52 8.87 43.38
CA GLU A 776 19.85 8.35 43.64
C GLU A 776 20.06 7.00 42.94
N ALA A 777 21.25 6.82 42.36
CA ALA A 777 21.58 5.59 41.65
C ALA A 777 21.62 4.38 42.61
N SER A 778 20.64 3.48 42.49
CA SER A 778 20.60 2.26 43.29
C SER A 778 19.96 1.12 42.52
N LYS A 779 20.55 -0.09 42.59
CA LYS A 779 19.96 -1.33 42.07
C LYS A 779 18.87 -1.90 42.97
N ARG A 780 18.79 -1.41 44.24
CA ARG A 780 17.73 -1.82 45.16
C ARG A 780 16.54 -0.86 45.02
N HIS A 781 15.36 -1.40 45.19
CA HIS A 781 14.14 -0.59 45.25
C HIS A 781 14.25 0.45 46.37
N GLN A 782 13.99 1.68 46.06
CA GLN A 782 13.90 2.84 46.93
C GLN A 782 12.51 3.43 46.79
N ASN A 783 11.96 3.97 47.88
CA ASN A 783 10.63 4.56 47.85
C ASN A 783 10.69 6.06 48.20
N PHE A 784 10.12 6.89 47.35
CA PHE A 784 10.07 8.34 47.60
C PHE A 784 8.76 8.81 48.26
N ILE A 785 7.73 7.97 48.36
CA ILE A 785 6.48 8.28 49.04
C ILE A 785 6.62 8.14 50.55
N GLY A 786 7.42 7.18 51.05
CA GLY A 786 7.59 6.82 52.42
C GLY A 786 7.23 5.36 52.69
N ASP A 787 7.40 4.91 53.92
CA ASP A 787 7.23 3.51 54.32
C ASP A 787 5.77 3.15 54.70
N ASN A 788 4.88 4.16 54.83
CA ASN A 788 3.47 3.94 55.19
C ASN A 788 2.69 3.52 53.95
N PRO A 789 2.08 2.32 53.92
CA PRO A 789 1.36 1.79 52.78
C PRO A 789 0.07 2.57 52.42
N ASP A 790 -0.45 3.39 53.36
CA ASP A 790 -1.64 4.20 53.14
C ASP A 790 -1.30 5.55 52.49
N SER A 791 -0.02 5.89 52.34
CA SER A 791 0.41 7.07 51.60
C SER A 791 0.23 6.87 50.10
N GLN A 792 -0.26 7.92 49.41
CA GLN A 792 -0.59 7.84 47.98
C GLN A 792 0.14 8.92 47.20
N MET A 793 0.66 8.53 46.05
CA MET A 793 1.16 9.49 45.07
C MET A 793 0.00 9.99 44.21
N VAL A 794 -0.12 11.30 44.13
CA VAL A 794 -1.17 11.99 43.34
C VAL A 794 -0.63 12.45 42.01
N LEU A 795 0.58 12.99 41.98
CA LEU A 795 1.22 13.53 40.82
C LEU A 795 2.72 13.21 40.85
N LEU A 796 3.28 12.87 39.73
CA LEU A 796 4.73 12.81 39.48
C LEU A 796 5.02 13.42 38.12
N THR A 797 5.95 14.40 38.11
CA THR A 797 6.36 15.07 36.86
C THR A 797 7.87 15.27 36.83
N ASP A 798 8.41 15.22 35.62
CA ASP A 798 9.82 15.53 35.32
C ASP A 798 9.99 16.91 34.65
N VAL A 799 8.93 17.69 34.56
CA VAL A 799 8.95 19.06 34.05
C VAL A 799 9.87 19.94 34.94
N ALA A 800 10.77 20.69 34.31
CA ALA A 800 11.77 21.49 35.03
C ALA A 800 11.15 22.58 35.91
N PHE A 801 10.08 23.22 35.42
CA PHE A 801 9.34 24.31 36.07
C PHE A 801 7.85 23.99 36.18
N PRO A 802 7.46 22.97 36.98
CA PRO A 802 6.08 22.50 37.01
C PRO A 802 5.16 23.46 37.74
N ARG A 803 3.99 23.68 37.21
CA ARG A 803 2.87 24.41 37.83
C ARG A 803 1.78 23.43 38.22
N ILE A 804 1.25 23.60 39.40
CA ILE A 804 0.26 22.69 39.96
C ILE A 804 -0.99 23.47 40.33
N GLN A 805 -2.15 23.01 39.95
CA GLN A 805 -3.44 23.54 40.34
C GLN A 805 -4.06 22.62 41.38
N ILE A 806 -4.51 23.22 42.48
CA ILE A 806 -5.28 22.54 43.52
C ILE A 806 -6.73 22.97 43.38
N THR A 807 -7.64 22.04 43.28
CA THR A 807 -9.08 22.25 43.36
C THR A 807 -9.56 21.78 44.73
N TYR A 808 -10.19 22.70 45.49
CA TYR A 808 -10.71 22.37 46.81
C TYR A 808 -12.08 21.72 46.71
N GLY A 809 -12.35 20.75 47.61
CA GLY A 809 -13.59 19.99 47.62
C GLY A 809 -14.27 19.90 48.98
N GLY A 810 -15.36 19.15 49.08
CA GLY A 810 -16.08 18.95 50.34
C GLY A 810 -16.50 20.23 51.00
N ALA A 811 -16.15 20.40 52.28
CA ALA A 811 -16.43 21.61 53.09
C ALA A 811 -15.69 22.87 52.58
N ASP A 812 -14.63 22.69 51.82
CA ASP A 812 -13.74 23.76 51.36
C ASP A 812 -13.95 24.12 49.87
N ALA A 813 -14.96 23.55 49.22
CA ALA A 813 -15.22 23.76 47.79
C ALA A 813 -15.43 25.22 47.37
N ALA A 814 -15.90 26.06 48.32
CA ALA A 814 -16.09 27.48 48.07
C ALA A 814 -14.79 28.29 47.88
N ARG A 815 -13.61 27.67 48.12
CA ARG A 815 -12.30 28.32 47.92
C ARG A 815 -11.91 28.39 46.43
N GLY A 816 -12.52 27.58 45.58
CA GLY A 816 -12.18 27.53 44.17
C GLY A 816 -10.89 26.77 43.86
N THR A 817 -10.03 27.36 43.05
CA THR A 817 -8.75 26.74 42.63
C THR A 817 -7.57 27.64 43.06
N GLU A 818 -6.44 27.02 43.40
CA GLU A 818 -5.17 27.68 43.73
C GLU A 818 -4.05 27.12 42.81
N GLU A 819 -3.27 28.03 42.22
CA GLU A 819 -2.13 27.66 41.38
C GLU A 819 -0.83 27.87 42.19
N ILE A 820 0.08 26.90 42.05
CA ILE A 820 1.36 26.87 42.75
C ILE A 820 2.49 26.64 41.77
N ASP A 821 3.49 27.53 41.76
CA ASP A 821 4.77 27.28 41.10
C ASP A 821 5.62 26.40 42.02
N ALA A 822 5.87 25.18 41.60
CA ALA A 822 6.54 24.20 42.45
C ALA A 822 7.99 24.56 42.74
N GLU A 823 8.69 25.26 41.86
CA GLU A 823 10.06 25.70 42.06
C GLU A 823 10.16 26.77 43.15
N GLN A 824 9.28 27.76 43.12
CA GLN A 824 9.23 28.81 44.10
C GLN A 824 8.71 28.29 45.45
N PHE A 825 7.87 27.27 45.40
CA PHE A 825 7.26 26.73 46.64
C PHE A 825 8.22 25.83 47.42
N VAL A 826 8.99 24.97 46.74
CA VAL A 826 9.93 24.05 47.43
C VAL A 826 11.19 23.77 46.56
N GLY A 827 12.35 23.95 47.14
CA GLY A 827 13.62 23.63 46.51
C GLY A 827 13.88 22.12 46.40
N VAL A 828 14.77 21.73 45.46
CA VAL A 828 15.21 20.34 45.30
C VAL A 828 15.96 19.84 46.55
N LYS A 829 15.59 18.65 47.03
CA LYS A 829 16.20 17.95 48.16
C LYS A 829 16.41 16.47 47.88
N GLY A 830 16.96 15.67 48.79
CA GLY A 830 17.04 14.25 48.64
C GLY A 830 15.66 13.59 48.60
N PHE A 831 15.54 12.46 47.89
CA PHE A 831 14.25 11.76 47.68
C PHE A 831 13.53 11.32 48.96
N LYS A 832 14.25 11.14 50.08
CA LYS A 832 13.71 10.83 51.44
C LYS A 832 13.13 12.03 52.15
N ALA A 833 13.32 13.24 51.61
CA ALA A 833 12.77 14.45 52.23
C ALA A 833 11.24 14.42 52.21
N LYS A 834 10.62 14.82 53.32
CA LYS A 834 9.15 14.83 53.48
C LYS A 834 8.45 15.79 52.51
N GLY A 835 9.12 16.85 52.03
CA GLY A 835 8.50 17.90 51.23
C GLY A 835 7.88 19.00 52.10
N LYS A 836 7.14 19.90 51.42
CA LYS A 836 6.42 21.02 52.06
C LYS A 836 4.93 20.80 51.87
N ARG A 837 4.17 20.93 52.96
CA ARG A 837 2.72 20.75 52.92
C ARG A 837 2.08 21.82 52.03
N LEU A 838 1.24 21.40 51.08
CA LEU A 838 0.53 22.27 50.15
C LEU A 838 -0.62 23.00 50.88
N THR A 839 -1.47 22.23 51.52
CA THR A 839 -2.65 22.76 52.20
C THR A 839 -3.10 21.86 53.38
N THR A 840 -3.95 22.39 54.25
CA THR A 840 -4.66 21.66 55.30
C THR A 840 -6.16 21.52 54.98
N TRP A 841 -6.58 22.07 53.85
CA TRP A 841 -7.97 22.06 53.44
C TRP A 841 -8.28 20.78 52.64
N THR A 842 -9.56 20.45 52.49
CA THR A 842 -9.99 19.31 51.74
C THR A 842 -9.76 19.53 50.25
N VAL A 843 -8.98 18.66 49.62
CA VAL A 843 -8.65 18.75 48.21
C VAL A 843 -9.51 17.75 47.44
N ASP A 844 -10.10 18.20 46.35
CA ASP A 844 -10.85 17.37 45.41
C ASP A 844 -9.92 16.83 44.32
N LYS A 845 -9.11 17.71 43.70
CA LYS A 845 -8.23 17.35 42.56
C LYS A 845 -6.93 18.16 42.60
N ILE A 846 -5.84 17.51 42.15
CA ILE A 846 -4.57 18.17 41.90
C ILE A 846 -4.14 17.82 40.49
N GLU A 847 -3.86 18.86 39.71
CA GLU A 847 -3.48 18.70 38.29
C GLU A 847 -2.22 19.51 37.97
N GLU A 848 -1.46 19.02 37.02
CA GLU A 848 -0.35 19.77 36.42
C GLU A 848 -0.89 20.71 35.34
N LEU A 849 -0.41 21.94 35.36
CA LEU A 849 -0.66 22.94 34.33
C LEU A 849 0.57 23.09 33.43
N GLU A 850 0.33 23.63 32.25
CA GLU A 850 1.44 23.94 31.33
C GLU A 850 2.44 24.90 31.97
N PRO A 851 3.76 24.63 31.89
CA PRO A 851 4.78 25.48 32.45
C PRO A 851 4.81 26.84 31.70
N THR A 852 5.02 27.92 32.45
CA THR A 852 5.20 29.25 31.85
C THR A 852 6.65 29.56 31.44
N ARG A 853 7.58 28.71 31.86
CA ARG A 853 9.01 28.78 31.57
C ARG A 853 9.52 27.44 31.11
N PHE A 854 10.44 27.47 30.14
CA PHE A 854 11.14 26.29 29.66
C PHE A 854 12.63 26.44 29.96
N PRO A 855 13.39 25.32 30.14
CA PRO A 855 14.85 25.39 30.21
C PRO A 855 15.38 26.07 28.94
N GLU A 856 16.34 26.97 29.05
CA GLU A 856 17.08 27.47 27.89
C GLU A 856 17.76 26.25 27.26
N GLU A 857 17.44 25.95 25.98
CA GLU A 857 18.21 24.99 25.22
C GLU A 857 19.65 25.49 25.16
N GLU A 858 20.58 24.80 25.82
CA GLU A 858 22.00 24.95 25.53
C GLU A 858 22.19 24.70 24.05
N LYS A 859 22.39 25.76 23.28
CA LYS A 859 22.86 25.65 21.91
C LYS A 859 24.20 24.92 21.98
N THR A 860 24.18 23.63 21.71
CA THR A 860 25.42 22.91 21.36
C THR A 860 25.96 23.59 20.12
N ASP A 861 27.14 24.18 20.22
CA ASP A 861 27.91 24.78 19.13
C ASP A 861 28.39 23.72 18.15
N ASP A 862 27.48 22.98 17.51
CA ASP A 862 27.74 21.97 16.48
C ASP A 862 27.17 22.33 15.10
N GLU A 863 26.65 23.57 14.92
CA GLU A 863 26.20 24.05 13.59
C GLU A 863 27.24 24.88 12.83
N SER A 864 28.54 24.81 13.18
CA SER A 864 29.55 25.52 12.42
C SER A 864 30.57 24.61 11.79
N ASN A 865 30.18 23.56 11.02
CA ASN A 865 31.13 22.83 10.16
C ASN A 865 30.46 21.95 9.08
N GLU A 866 29.23 22.23 8.64
CA GLU A 866 28.66 21.51 7.48
C GLU A 866 28.84 22.22 6.14
N ASP A 867 29.28 23.50 6.10
CA ASP A 867 29.47 24.22 4.84
C ASP A 867 30.91 24.14 4.27
N ASP A 868 31.90 23.63 5.04
CA ASP A 868 33.28 23.55 4.55
C ASP A 868 33.73 22.13 4.10
N VAL A 869 32.87 21.13 4.12
CA VAL A 869 33.20 19.75 3.72
C VAL A 869 32.71 19.39 2.30
N GLN A 870 32.00 20.29 1.62
CA GLN A 870 31.51 20.01 0.25
C GLN A 870 32.47 20.44 -0.86
N GLU A 871 33.51 21.23 -0.59
CA GLU A 871 34.49 21.63 -1.63
C GLU A 871 35.79 20.80 -1.67
N GLU A 872 36.10 19.97 -0.66
CA GLU A 872 37.30 19.10 -0.70
C GLU A 872 37.07 17.67 -1.16
N ASN A 873 35.83 17.23 -1.37
CA ASN A 873 35.50 15.87 -1.86
C ASN A 873 35.29 15.77 -3.38
N SER A 874 35.51 16.87 -4.14
CA SER A 874 35.43 16.83 -5.61
C SER A 874 36.75 16.58 -6.32
N ALA A 875 37.85 16.38 -5.59
CA ALA A 875 39.18 16.23 -6.20
C ALA A 875 39.91 14.89 -5.99
N ALA A 876 39.21 13.88 -5.41
CA ALA A 876 39.82 12.58 -5.08
C ALA A 876 39.04 11.34 -5.57
N THR A 877 38.20 11.47 -6.58
CA THR A 877 37.46 10.33 -7.16
C THR A 877 37.68 10.21 -8.66
N GLU A 878 38.91 10.29 -9.08
CA GLU A 878 39.35 9.75 -10.38
C GLU A 878 40.48 8.76 -10.12
N LYS A 879 40.14 7.47 -10.08
CA LYS A 879 40.89 6.26 -10.48
C LYS A 879 40.52 5.06 -9.61
N GLU A 880 39.42 4.42 -9.94
CA GLU A 880 39.30 2.96 -9.92
C GLU A 880 38.27 2.63 -10.99
N GLU A 881 38.71 2.35 -12.18
CA GLU A 881 37.96 1.69 -13.24
C GLU A 881 37.62 0.26 -12.73
N ASN A 882 36.40 0.09 -12.19
CA ASN A 882 35.77 -1.22 -12.18
C ASN A 882 35.06 -1.37 -13.54
N LEU A 883 35.71 -2.08 -14.45
CA LEU A 883 35.10 -2.60 -15.67
C LEU A 883 33.92 -3.53 -15.27
N ASP A 884 32.72 -2.99 -15.42
CA ASP A 884 31.49 -3.78 -15.43
C ASP A 884 31.47 -4.57 -16.75
N PRO A 885 31.46 -5.91 -16.76
CA PRO A 885 31.49 -6.71 -17.98
C PRO A 885 30.23 -6.55 -18.86
N ASP A 886 29.20 -5.85 -18.38
CA ASP A 886 27.95 -5.61 -19.13
C ASP A 886 27.76 -4.17 -19.65
N ALA A 887 28.79 -3.32 -19.54
CA ALA A 887 28.75 -1.95 -20.08
C ALA A 887 28.72 -1.94 -21.60
N GLY A 888 27.56 -2.01 -22.19
CA GLY A 888 27.31 -1.99 -23.65
C GLY A 888 26.10 -2.77 -24.09
N LYS A 889 25.45 -3.50 -23.20
CA LYS A 889 24.23 -4.25 -23.49
C LYS A 889 22.99 -3.47 -23.06
N SER A 890 21.93 -3.51 -23.85
CA SER A 890 20.65 -2.97 -23.42
C SER A 890 20.05 -3.84 -22.29
N GLN A 891 19.26 -3.24 -21.43
CA GLN A 891 18.56 -3.98 -20.35
C GLN A 891 17.78 -5.20 -20.87
N GLN A 892 17.29 -5.15 -22.09
CA GLN A 892 16.58 -6.24 -22.73
C GLN A 892 17.53 -7.39 -23.11
N GLN A 893 18.73 -7.11 -23.57
CA GLN A 893 19.73 -8.15 -23.90
C GLN A 893 20.22 -8.90 -22.65
N VAL A 894 20.33 -8.22 -21.52
CA VAL A 894 20.69 -8.86 -20.24
C VAL A 894 19.56 -9.75 -19.72
N ILE A 895 18.31 -9.35 -19.91
CA ILE A 895 17.13 -10.16 -19.54
C ILE A 895 17.01 -11.39 -20.44
N ASP A 896 17.26 -11.27 -21.74
CA ASP A 896 17.18 -12.35 -22.70
C ASP A 896 18.26 -13.42 -22.46
N GLU A 897 19.47 -13.02 -22.06
CA GLU A 897 20.54 -13.94 -21.65
C GLU A 897 20.22 -14.68 -20.33
N ILE A 898 19.58 -14.00 -19.37
CA ILE A 898 19.20 -14.60 -18.07
C ILE A 898 17.99 -15.54 -18.23
N THR A 899 17.07 -15.22 -19.12
CA THR A 899 15.82 -16.00 -19.31
C THR A 899 15.90 -17.05 -20.40
N GLY A 900 16.94 -17.05 -21.24
CA GLY A 900 17.09 -17.99 -22.36
C GLY A 900 16.06 -17.78 -23.49
N GLN A 901 15.43 -16.61 -23.56
CA GLN A 901 14.50 -16.25 -24.62
C GLN A 901 15.24 -15.65 -25.81
N LEU A 902 15.28 -16.39 -26.92
CA LEU A 902 15.74 -15.89 -28.22
C LEU A 902 14.69 -14.93 -28.79
N ASN A 903 15.12 -13.72 -29.15
CA ASN A 903 14.31 -12.80 -29.95
C ASN A 903 13.98 -13.42 -31.32
N LEU A 904 12.71 -13.66 -31.57
CA LEU A 904 12.18 -14.26 -32.81
C LEU A 904 12.05 -13.24 -33.96
N PHE A 905 12.52 -12.00 -33.80
CA PHE A 905 12.24 -10.89 -34.73
C PHE A 905 13.46 -10.12 -35.28
N ASP A 906 14.69 -10.54 -34.97
CA ASP A 906 15.88 -9.91 -35.54
C ASP A 906 16.36 -10.69 -36.78
N ASN A 907 15.58 -10.71 -37.84
CA ASN A 907 16.03 -10.95 -39.21
C ASN A 907 14.94 -10.51 -40.20
N GLU A 908 14.94 -9.15 -40.47
CA GLU A 908 14.70 -8.54 -41.78
C GLU A 908 15.07 -7.06 -41.72
#